data_3fe34bec7e8514a021946dded0d86a17
#
_entry.id   3fe34bec7e8514a021946dded0d86a17
#
_cell.length_a   1.000
_cell.length_b   1.000
_cell.length_c   1.000
_cell.angle_alpha   90.00
_cell.angle_beta   90.00
_cell.angle_gamma   90.00
#
_symmetry.space_group_name_H-M   'P 1'
#
loop_
_entity.id
_entity.type
_entity.pdbx_description
1 polymer ?
#
loop_
_entity_poly.entity_id
_entity_poly.type
_entity_poly.pdbx_seq_one_letter_code
_entity_poly.pdbx_strand_id
1 'polypeptide(L)'
;VINESNAALADLPELRARGRWAEFDPDFYRARYTAVLPEGLAADAALEAFYWSEGARRGHDPNMFFAEAWYVASYRDVAADIAAGRYVSGFAQYLSGGFLDKSPHWLFSHRFYLAGNPDLTRSRLDQAGFAGAYDHFLAAGDREFRSGHLFFDPKFYAAANPAEDFAQAGPFEKFLAAHCAAGSVVRLSCYFDPVWYLETYPEAAAALEAGRYSCALEHYLCNDTPRRFDPLPQFSEDAYTSLHIDVVPAIESGQFRNGYDHFIQFGVFECRRPHPDIDLAAYHRAVAVQADIINGLCRDAFAHYVTKVLDGGLVKPNIAISEHVSRELFATRARQLRPLFARQKLDFSWAAPAAVSVIVVMYNQIDLTLRALDSLRQNFAGPIELILVDSGSTDESRHVERYVQGAKIIRFNRNAGFIESCNAALAQVTAPVTLYMNNDILLQRGAVAAALARLGSSPTIGAVGGKIVRTNGVLQEAGCIIWRDGSTEGYLRDADPNVPEANFVREVDFCSGVFLAVRSALLSKLGGFDPAFRPAYFEETDLCIRIQQAGCKIIYDPAVMVIHQEYSSGDSSIATVMMAQNQPKFRRKNLDFLRTKYPRNADLLVQARSPRASGHRILFIEDRIPLRHLGSGFTRSNDIIATMAALGHHVTVFPIYRAVENILDIYGDFADTVEVVHDREMPDLKRFLEERSGYFDILWIARTHNAERLLDLLMSASRHIPVNRVVLDTEAIAAVRNAGRAAAAGASPAETLESAVQKELASAYFCQKIVAVNEQDAGIIRASGVKDVGILGHARHLAPTPLPFEERSGLLFLGAIHDRDSPNLDGLEWFAAHVLPRLDAELPDDADITIAGYVNRRIDLSGLGQNRRVALAGPVEDLAQLYGRHRVFFAPTRFAGGIPFKLHEAASFGLPIVASDILARQLGWTDNNELLAAPPDDPGAFAGQILRLYTNPTLWQHLRETALTRLAAENSFATYQQNLAAILADVCG
;
A
#
# COMPACT_ATOMS: atom_id res chain seq x y z
N VAL A 1 24.79 27.21 -49.64
CA VAL A 1 23.75 26.47 -48.90
C VAL A 1 23.44 25.11 -49.56
N ILE A 2 23.79 24.89 -50.82
CA ILE A 2 23.59 23.58 -51.53
C ILE A 2 24.83 22.63 -51.32
N ASN A 3 25.97 23.14 -50.91
CA ASN A 3 27.22 22.36 -50.82
C ASN A 3 27.46 21.59 -49.50
N GLU A 4 26.77 21.94 -48.40
CA GLU A 4 26.90 21.17 -47.16
C GLU A 4 25.91 20.01 -47.06
N SER A 5 24.79 20.02 -47.78
CA SER A 5 23.87 18.88 -47.93
C SER A 5 24.48 17.68 -48.69
N ASN A 6 25.55 17.92 -49.47
CA ASN A 6 26.27 16.84 -50.17
C ASN A 6 27.38 16.16 -49.35
N ALA A 7 27.80 16.72 -48.22
CA ALA A 7 28.77 16.07 -47.33
C ALA A 7 28.16 14.84 -46.62
N ALA A 8 26.91 14.92 -46.19
CA ALA A 8 26.17 13.78 -45.57
C ALA A 8 25.91 12.62 -46.56
N LEU A 9 25.91 12.93 -47.88
CA LEU A 9 25.77 11.91 -48.95
C LEU A 9 27.08 11.23 -49.31
N ALA A 10 28.24 11.78 -48.90
CA ALA A 10 29.57 11.23 -49.21
C ALA A 10 29.88 9.94 -48.38
N ASP A 11 29.34 9.81 -47.19
CA ASP A 11 29.49 8.62 -46.30
C ASP A 11 28.48 7.50 -46.59
N LEU A 12 27.54 7.74 -47.49
CA LEU A 12 26.49 6.76 -47.87
C LEU A 12 27.07 5.42 -48.38
N PRO A 13 28.16 5.35 -49.18
CA PRO A 13 28.70 4.09 -49.64
C PRO A 13 29.23 3.20 -48.51
N GLU A 14 29.79 3.78 -47.45
CA GLU A 14 30.26 3.02 -46.28
C GLU A 14 29.11 2.53 -45.43
N LEU A 15 28.06 3.33 -45.24
CA LEU A 15 26.82 2.94 -44.51
C LEU A 15 26.02 1.90 -45.28
N ARG A 16 25.91 2.03 -46.60
CA ARG A 16 25.26 1.03 -47.47
C ARG A 16 25.95 -0.33 -47.43
N ALA A 17 27.27 -0.36 -47.27
CA ALA A 17 28.03 -1.59 -47.07
C ALA A 17 27.77 -2.26 -45.67
N ARG A 18 27.12 -1.56 -44.75
CA ARG A 18 26.90 -2.02 -43.36
C ARG A 18 25.53 -2.58 -43.11
N GLY A 19 24.44 -2.17 -43.82
CA GLY A 19 23.12 -2.73 -43.55
C GLY A 19 21.99 -2.23 -44.46
N ARG A 20 21.04 -3.10 -44.73
CA ARG A 20 19.85 -2.87 -45.56
C ARG A 20 18.97 -1.70 -45.11
N TRP A 21 19.04 -1.34 -43.83
CA TRP A 21 18.29 -0.21 -43.24
C TRP A 21 18.74 1.15 -43.80
N ALA A 22 19.97 1.22 -44.32
CA ALA A 22 20.56 2.42 -44.89
C ALA A 22 20.37 2.51 -46.43
N GLU A 23 19.84 1.45 -47.04
CA GLU A 23 19.63 1.41 -48.50
C GLU A 23 18.22 1.89 -48.89
N PHE A 24 18.11 2.50 -50.04
CA PHE A 24 16.83 2.71 -50.73
C PHE A 24 16.37 1.38 -51.34
N ASP A 25 15.12 0.98 -51.03
CA ASP A 25 14.52 -0.24 -51.56
C ASP A 25 13.53 0.12 -52.69
N PRO A 26 13.93 -0.09 -53.97
CA PRO A 26 13.08 0.27 -55.10
C PRO A 26 11.81 -0.56 -55.20
N ASP A 27 11.82 -1.83 -54.79
CA ASP A 27 10.66 -2.72 -54.85
C ASP A 27 9.64 -2.35 -53.77
N PHE A 28 10.09 -2.09 -52.53
CA PHE A 28 9.23 -1.52 -51.49
C PHE A 28 8.64 -0.19 -51.92
N TYR A 29 9.48 0.73 -52.41
CA TYR A 29 9.05 2.07 -52.78
C TYR A 29 8.03 2.06 -53.93
N ARG A 30 8.25 1.24 -54.92
CA ARG A 30 7.36 1.01 -56.04
C ARG A 30 5.99 0.50 -55.56
N ALA A 31 6.02 -0.55 -54.72
CA ALA A 31 4.79 -1.14 -54.20
C ALA A 31 3.99 -0.17 -53.34
N ARG A 32 4.69 0.58 -52.49
CA ARG A 32 4.08 1.48 -51.48
C ARG A 32 3.48 2.75 -52.12
N TYR A 33 4.14 3.31 -53.14
CA TYR A 33 3.83 4.64 -53.67
C TYR A 33 3.33 4.62 -55.11
N THR A 34 2.96 3.46 -55.69
CA THR A 34 2.47 3.29 -57.05
C THR A 34 1.43 4.36 -57.44
N ALA A 35 0.51 4.72 -56.58
CA ALA A 35 -0.57 5.68 -56.88
C ALA A 35 -0.10 7.14 -57.03
N VAL A 36 1.09 7.48 -56.56
CA VAL A 36 1.61 8.87 -56.56
C VAL A 36 2.91 9.02 -57.35
N LEU A 37 3.43 7.93 -57.95
CA LEU A 37 4.61 7.97 -58.82
C LEU A 37 4.26 8.53 -60.21
N PRO A 38 5.14 9.36 -60.79
CA PRO A 38 5.00 9.79 -62.17
C PRO A 38 5.00 8.62 -63.17
N GLU A 39 4.21 8.73 -64.22
CA GLU A 39 4.18 7.74 -65.32
C GLU A 39 5.58 7.59 -65.95
N GLY A 40 6.04 6.35 -66.13
CA GLY A 40 7.29 6.06 -66.80
C GLY A 40 8.53 5.90 -65.90
N LEU A 41 8.39 6.05 -64.57
CA LEU A 41 9.46 5.78 -63.60
C LEU A 41 9.61 4.27 -63.29
N ALA A 42 10.17 3.50 -64.23
CA ALA A 42 10.29 2.05 -64.06
C ALA A 42 11.66 1.56 -63.60
N ALA A 43 12.73 2.31 -63.84
CA ALA A 43 14.10 1.94 -63.49
C ALA A 43 14.41 2.27 -62.05
N ASP A 44 15.08 1.36 -61.32
CA ASP A 44 15.41 1.50 -59.88
C ASP A 44 16.21 2.76 -59.59
N ALA A 45 17.22 3.08 -60.40
CA ALA A 45 18.00 4.31 -60.24
C ALA A 45 17.16 5.60 -60.46
N ALA A 46 16.12 5.54 -61.25
CA ALA A 46 15.21 6.67 -61.44
C ALA A 46 14.24 6.83 -60.27
N LEU A 47 13.80 5.73 -59.64
CA LEU A 47 13.03 5.75 -58.40
C LEU A 47 13.84 6.30 -57.22
N GLU A 48 15.08 5.90 -57.07
CA GLU A 48 15.97 6.44 -56.07
C GLU A 48 16.24 7.92 -56.26
N ALA A 49 16.49 8.37 -57.49
CA ALA A 49 16.68 9.78 -57.81
C ALA A 49 15.41 10.59 -57.50
N PHE A 50 14.23 10.07 -57.81
CA PHE A 50 12.94 10.68 -57.49
C PHE A 50 12.72 10.74 -55.97
N TYR A 51 13.05 9.68 -55.23
CA TYR A 51 12.98 9.68 -53.75
C TYR A 51 13.80 10.83 -53.19
N TRP A 52 15.07 10.96 -53.51
CA TRP A 52 15.94 12.00 -52.95
C TRP A 52 15.56 13.42 -53.39
N SER A 53 15.01 13.61 -54.56
CA SER A 53 14.61 14.95 -55.10
C SER A 53 13.26 15.40 -54.57
N GLU A 54 12.27 14.50 -54.50
CA GLU A 54 10.88 14.84 -54.16
C GLU A 54 10.30 13.99 -53.05
N GLY A 55 10.47 12.66 -53.10
CA GLY A 55 9.81 11.75 -52.17
C GLY A 55 10.20 11.99 -50.70
N ALA A 56 11.48 12.20 -50.46
CA ALA A 56 12.03 12.51 -49.11
C ALA A 56 11.39 13.79 -48.49
N ARG A 57 11.19 14.84 -49.29
CA ARG A 57 10.51 16.07 -48.87
C ARG A 57 9.02 15.91 -48.66
N ARG A 58 8.40 14.92 -49.28
CA ARG A 58 6.99 14.57 -49.11
C ARG A 58 6.77 13.61 -47.90
N GLY A 59 7.83 13.22 -47.21
CA GLY A 59 7.75 12.32 -46.06
C GLY A 59 7.58 10.84 -46.44
N HIS A 60 8.05 10.42 -47.63
CA HIS A 60 8.00 9.02 -48.04
C HIS A 60 9.07 8.20 -47.32
N ASP A 61 8.71 6.96 -46.97
CA ASP A 61 9.63 5.99 -46.40
C ASP A 61 10.57 5.44 -47.49
N PRO A 62 11.91 5.33 -47.26
CA PRO A 62 12.85 4.84 -48.25
C PRO A 62 12.87 3.32 -48.39
N ASN A 63 12.52 2.60 -47.31
CA ASN A 63 12.47 1.16 -47.20
C ASN A 63 11.55 0.77 -46.05
N MET A 64 11.30 -0.52 -45.86
CA MET A 64 10.39 -1.01 -44.80
C MET A 64 10.96 -0.88 -43.36
N PHE A 65 12.25 -0.56 -43.21
CA PHE A 65 12.95 -0.45 -41.93
C PHE A 65 13.00 0.95 -41.37
N PHE A 66 12.52 1.97 -42.09
CA PHE A 66 12.52 3.36 -41.69
C PHE A 66 11.14 4.01 -41.87
N ALA A 67 10.60 4.59 -40.80
CA ALA A 67 9.31 5.25 -40.77
C ALA A 67 9.49 6.79 -40.68
N GLU A 68 9.49 7.49 -41.84
CA GLU A 68 9.84 8.92 -41.97
C GLU A 68 8.95 9.81 -41.12
N ALA A 69 7.60 9.68 -41.30
CA ALA A 69 6.65 10.53 -40.60
C ALA A 69 6.73 10.37 -39.08
N TRP A 70 6.86 9.14 -38.59
CA TRP A 70 7.00 8.84 -37.17
C TRP A 70 8.33 9.37 -36.61
N TYR A 71 9.42 9.19 -37.36
CA TYR A 71 10.74 9.64 -36.93
C TYR A 71 10.79 11.16 -36.71
N VAL A 72 10.28 11.92 -37.71
CA VAL A 72 10.23 13.40 -37.62
C VAL A 72 9.29 13.86 -36.48
N ALA A 73 8.16 13.19 -36.27
CA ALA A 73 7.22 13.50 -35.21
C ALA A 73 7.80 13.18 -33.81
N SER A 74 8.60 12.12 -33.68
CA SER A 74 9.16 11.65 -32.42
C SER A 74 10.34 12.48 -31.92
N TYR A 75 11.06 13.16 -32.82
CA TYR A 75 12.30 13.90 -32.49
C TYR A 75 12.20 15.38 -32.86
N ARG A 76 11.91 16.26 -31.87
CA ARG A 76 11.74 17.71 -32.06
C ARG A 76 12.99 18.37 -32.66
N ASP A 77 14.18 17.90 -32.29
CA ASP A 77 15.47 18.36 -32.83
C ASP A 77 15.57 18.05 -34.32
N VAL A 78 15.16 16.86 -34.77
CA VAL A 78 15.12 16.45 -36.18
C VAL A 78 14.12 17.31 -36.97
N ALA A 79 12.91 17.50 -36.42
CA ALA A 79 11.93 18.37 -37.05
C ALA A 79 12.42 19.82 -37.24
N ALA A 80 13.11 20.36 -36.22
CA ALA A 80 13.73 21.69 -36.27
C ALA A 80 14.87 21.76 -37.29
N ASP A 81 15.65 20.71 -37.42
CA ASP A 81 16.78 20.62 -38.39
C ASP A 81 16.26 20.57 -39.83
N ILE A 82 15.18 19.83 -40.07
CA ILE A 82 14.53 19.78 -41.38
C ILE A 82 13.90 21.15 -41.73
N ALA A 83 13.19 21.76 -40.77
CA ALA A 83 12.57 23.08 -40.98
C ALA A 83 13.63 24.17 -41.23
N ALA A 84 14.81 24.05 -40.63
CA ALA A 84 15.95 24.94 -40.87
C ALA A 84 16.71 24.64 -42.18
N GLY A 85 16.32 23.58 -42.90
CA GLY A 85 16.97 23.17 -44.17
C GLY A 85 18.33 22.51 -44.01
N ARG A 86 18.69 22.06 -42.80
CA ARG A 86 19.95 21.32 -42.55
C ARG A 86 19.92 19.91 -43.15
N TYR A 87 18.75 19.28 -43.15
CA TYR A 87 18.52 17.96 -43.76
C TYR A 87 17.30 18.01 -44.65
N VAL A 88 17.29 17.17 -45.69
CA VAL A 88 16.18 17.06 -46.63
C VAL A 88 15.01 16.22 -46.09
N SER A 89 15.32 15.32 -45.17
CA SER A 89 14.36 14.40 -44.55
C SER A 89 14.89 13.86 -43.20
N GLY A 90 14.04 13.16 -42.44
CA GLY A 90 14.42 12.42 -41.26
C GLY A 90 15.41 11.30 -41.57
N PHE A 91 15.21 10.60 -42.70
CA PHE A 91 16.16 9.57 -43.16
C PHE A 91 17.55 10.13 -43.42
N ALA A 92 17.68 11.29 -44.06
CA ALA A 92 18.98 11.95 -44.23
C ALA A 92 19.66 12.29 -42.92
N GLN A 93 18.89 12.76 -41.94
CA GLN A 93 19.40 13.03 -40.60
C GLN A 93 19.82 11.72 -39.89
N TYR A 94 18.99 10.66 -39.98
CA TYR A 94 19.30 9.37 -39.38
C TYR A 94 20.62 8.79 -39.92
N LEU A 95 20.81 8.81 -41.20
CA LEU A 95 22.06 8.39 -41.87
C LEU A 95 23.28 9.22 -41.46
N SER A 96 23.08 10.50 -41.12
CA SER A 96 24.21 11.39 -40.71
C SER A 96 24.62 11.24 -39.24
N GLY A 97 23.94 10.42 -38.45
CA GLY A 97 24.32 10.19 -37.05
C GLY A 97 23.18 9.74 -36.15
N GLY A 98 21.93 9.87 -36.57
CA GLY A 98 20.78 9.44 -35.76
C GLY A 98 20.77 7.95 -35.40
N PHE A 99 21.41 7.10 -36.21
CA PHE A 99 21.53 5.67 -35.98
C PHE A 99 22.30 5.32 -34.67
N LEU A 100 23.02 6.27 -34.10
CA LEU A 100 23.77 6.07 -32.87
C LEU A 100 22.90 5.99 -31.61
N ASP A 101 21.79 6.75 -31.57
CA ASP A 101 20.99 6.94 -30.36
C ASP A 101 19.49 7.03 -30.58
N LYS A 102 19.03 7.15 -31.82
CA LYS A 102 17.60 7.30 -32.16
C LYS A 102 17.02 6.01 -32.73
N SER A 103 15.73 5.82 -32.51
CA SER A 103 14.96 4.72 -33.10
C SER A 103 14.48 5.14 -34.50
N PRO A 104 14.67 4.33 -35.57
CA PRO A 104 14.27 4.70 -36.90
C PRO A 104 12.83 4.30 -37.26
N HIS A 105 12.23 3.44 -36.46
CA HIS A 105 10.93 2.83 -36.76
C HIS A 105 10.08 2.74 -35.49
N TRP A 106 8.77 2.94 -35.59
CA TRP A 106 7.81 2.91 -34.47
C TRP A 106 7.76 1.56 -33.73
N LEU A 107 8.19 0.47 -34.33
CA LEU A 107 8.27 -0.86 -33.74
C LEU A 107 9.71 -1.27 -33.35
N PHE A 108 10.63 -0.33 -33.23
CA PHE A 108 11.94 -0.54 -32.64
C PHE A 108 12.29 0.56 -31.66
N SER A 109 12.72 0.20 -30.46
CA SER A 109 13.18 1.13 -29.44
C SER A 109 14.65 0.88 -29.12
N HIS A 110 15.51 1.84 -29.50
CA HIS A 110 16.95 1.82 -29.23
C HIS A 110 17.24 1.59 -27.74
N ARG A 111 16.54 2.35 -26.88
CA ARG A 111 16.69 2.24 -25.42
C ARG A 111 16.22 0.89 -24.87
N PHE A 112 15.06 0.40 -25.33
CA PHE A 112 14.54 -0.89 -24.89
C PHE A 112 15.43 -2.04 -25.31
N TYR A 113 15.92 -2.01 -26.55
CA TYR A 113 16.79 -3.05 -27.07
C TYR A 113 18.10 -3.18 -26.31
N LEU A 114 18.79 -2.04 -26.02
CA LEU A 114 20.04 -2.05 -25.26
C LEU A 114 19.81 -2.39 -23.78
N ALA A 115 18.69 -1.94 -23.17
CA ALA A 115 18.36 -2.29 -21.79
C ALA A 115 18.08 -3.79 -21.61
N GLY A 116 17.45 -4.42 -22.61
CA GLY A 116 17.16 -5.86 -22.61
C GLY A 116 18.38 -6.72 -22.98
N ASN A 117 19.44 -6.14 -23.52
CA ASN A 117 20.65 -6.83 -24.00
C ASN A 117 21.92 -6.19 -23.41
N PRO A 118 22.25 -6.40 -22.11
CA PRO A 118 23.39 -5.76 -21.46
C PRO A 118 24.75 -6.17 -22.04
N ASP A 119 24.78 -7.25 -22.82
CA ASP A 119 25.94 -7.69 -23.58
C ASP A 119 26.30 -6.73 -24.73
N LEU A 120 25.35 -5.90 -25.20
CA LEU A 120 25.52 -4.97 -26.31
C LEU A 120 25.96 -3.58 -25.81
N THR A 121 27.23 -3.43 -25.48
CA THR A 121 27.79 -2.10 -25.19
C THR A 121 28.25 -1.42 -26.49
N ARG A 122 28.32 -0.08 -26.49
CA ARG A 122 28.83 0.68 -27.66
C ARG A 122 30.14 0.13 -28.17
N SER A 123 31.12 -0.11 -27.26
CA SER A 123 32.42 -0.66 -27.59
C SER A 123 32.37 -2.04 -28.27
N ARG A 124 31.43 -2.90 -27.83
CA ARG A 124 31.24 -4.23 -28.45
C ARG A 124 30.59 -4.16 -29.81
N LEU A 125 29.62 -3.26 -30.01
CA LEU A 125 29.03 -3.03 -31.32
C LEU A 125 30.08 -2.53 -32.32
N ASP A 126 30.89 -1.57 -31.93
CA ASP A 126 32.00 -1.04 -32.76
C ASP A 126 33.03 -2.13 -33.11
N GLN A 127 33.42 -2.95 -32.12
CA GLN A 127 34.39 -4.05 -32.33
C GLN A 127 33.81 -5.13 -33.28
N ALA A 128 32.50 -5.37 -33.22
CA ALA A 128 31.83 -6.32 -34.12
C ALA A 128 31.50 -5.73 -35.49
N GLY A 129 31.78 -4.46 -35.72
CA GLY A 129 31.56 -3.77 -37.02
C GLY A 129 30.16 -3.25 -37.23
N PHE A 130 29.28 -3.22 -36.20
CA PHE A 130 27.94 -2.67 -36.32
C PHE A 130 27.91 -1.15 -36.13
N ALA A 131 27.13 -0.47 -36.97
CA ALA A 131 26.97 0.98 -36.90
C ALA A 131 26.24 1.42 -35.61
N GLY A 132 25.29 0.61 -35.13
CA GLY A 132 24.50 0.90 -33.95
C GLY A 132 23.63 -0.28 -33.51
N ALA A 133 22.75 -0.03 -32.51
CA ALA A 133 21.87 -1.05 -31.96
C ALA A 133 20.87 -1.61 -33.01
N TYR A 134 20.34 -0.75 -33.87
CA TYR A 134 19.41 -1.17 -34.91
C TYR A 134 20.07 -2.00 -36.02
N ASP A 135 21.31 -1.63 -36.39
CA ASP A 135 22.13 -2.40 -37.33
C ASP A 135 22.40 -3.82 -36.82
N HIS A 136 22.82 -3.95 -35.56
CA HIS A 136 22.96 -5.25 -34.92
C HIS A 136 21.62 -6.02 -34.87
N PHE A 137 20.54 -5.33 -34.51
CA PHE A 137 19.21 -5.96 -34.40
C PHE A 137 18.80 -6.59 -35.75
N LEU A 138 18.87 -5.88 -36.84
CA LEU A 138 18.51 -6.40 -38.17
C LEU A 138 19.49 -7.45 -38.69
N ALA A 139 20.79 -7.27 -38.44
CA ALA A 139 21.79 -8.21 -38.93
C ALA A 139 21.84 -9.54 -38.17
N ALA A 140 21.57 -9.53 -36.84
CA ALA A 140 21.69 -10.72 -35.98
C ALA A 140 20.53 -10.86 -34.99
N GLY A 141 20.22 -9.80 -34.23
CA GLY A 141 19.32 -9.86 -33.09
C GLY A 141 17.90 -10.36 -33.39
N ASP A 142 17.33 -10.00 -34.53
CA ASP A 142 16.00 -10.48 -34.95
C ASP A 142 15.99 -12.00 -35.18
N ARG A 143 17.04 -12.55 -35.83
CA ARG A 143 17.21 -14.00 -36.02
C ARG A 143 17.56 -14.74 -34.73
N GLU A 144 18.13 -14.04 -33.75
CA GLU A 144 18.37 -14.56 -32.39
C GLU A 144 17.11 -14.44 -31.51
N PHE A 145 15.99 -14.04 -32.04
CA PHE A 145 14.73 -13.80 -31.31
C PHE A 145 14.87 -12.79 -30.16
N ARG A 146 15.75 -11.80 -30.33
CA ARG A 146 15.81 -10.66 -29.40
C ARG A 146 14.68 -9.68 -29.69
N SER A 147 13.97 -9.25 -28.67
CA SER A 147 12.88 -8.28 -28.85
C SER A 147 13.44 -6.86 -29.06
N GLY A 148 13.06 -6.26 -30.18
CA GLY A 148 13.41 -4.87 -30.52
C GLY A 148 12.47 -3.83 -29.93
N HIS A 149 11.27 -4.22 -29.51
CA HIS A 149 10.23 -3.35 -28.97
C HIS A 149 9.30 -4.09 -28.02
N LEU A 150 8.80 -3.40 -26.98
CA LEU A 150 7.94 -4.00 -25.97
C LEU A 150 6.65 -4.63 -26.52
N PHE A 151 6.09 -4.05 -27.57
CA PHE A 151 4.89 -4.57 -28.24
C PHE A 151 5.16 -5.68 -29.27
N PHE A 152 6.43 -6.06 -29.49
CA PHE A 152 6.81 -7.12 -30.42
C PHE A 152 7.59 -8.21 -29.68
N ASP A 153 6.93 -9.32 -29.42
CA ASP A 153 7.56 -10.52 -28.87
C ASP A 153 7.85 -11.52 -30.00
N PRO A 154 9.13 -11.71 -30.42
CA PRO A 154 9.48 -12.57 -31.53
C PRO A 154 9.12 -14.04 -31.29
N LYS A 155 9.16 -14.51 -30.02
CA LYS A 155 8.77 -15.89 -29.67
C LYS A 155 7.25 -16.08 -29.78
N PHE A 156 6.49 -15.07 -29.32
CA PHE A 156 5.03 -15.07 -29.44
C PHE A 156 4.59 -15.06 -30.90
N TYR A 157 5.22 -14.20 -31.72
CA TYR A 157 4.94 -14.15 -33.15
C TYR A 157 5.27 -15.46 -33.86
N ALA A 158 6.43 -16.05 -33.58
CA ALA A 158 6.83 -17.32 -34.18
C ALA A 158 5.92 -18.50 -33.76
N ALA A 159 5.48 -18.53 -32.52
CA ALA A 159 4.52 -19.54 -32.05
C ALA A 159 3.15 -19.43 -32.75
N ALA A 160 2.73 -18.21 -33.09
CA ALA A 160 1.51 -17.95 -33.86
C ALA A 160 1.65 -18.28 -35.37
N ASN A 161 2.89 -18.36 -35.89
CA ASN A 161 3.19 -18.61 -37.30
C ASN A 161 4.13 -19.82 -37.49
N PRO A 162 3.72 -21.02 -37.06
CA PRO A 162 4.61 -22.20 -37.00
C PRO A 162 5.02 -22.73 -38.39
N ALA A 163 4.37 -22.27 -39.46
CA ALA A 163 4.71 -22.67 -40.83
C ALA A 163 5.81 -21.80 -41.46
N GLU A 164 6.21 -20.69 -40.81
CA GLU A 164 7.25 -19.80 -41.32
C GLU A 164 8.66 -20.23 -40.91
N ASP A 165 9.61 -20.09 -41.84
CA ASP A 165 11.05 -20.28 -41.58
C ASP A 165 11.68 -18.93 -41.24
N PHE A 166 12.24 -18.83 -40.02
CA PHE A 166 12.91 -17.65 -39.53
C PHE A 166 14.46 -17.70 -39.63
N ALA A 167 15.02 -18.68 -40.30
CA ALA A 167 16.48 -18.85 -40.39
C ALA A 167 17.13 -17.78 -41.27
N GLN A 168 16.45 -17.33 -42.33
CA GLN A 168 17.01 -16.32 -43.26
C GLN A 168 16.54 -14.91 -42.93
N ALA A 169 15.29 -14.73 -42.56
CA ALA A 169 14.70 -13.46 -42.11
C ALA A 169 14.03 -13.69 -40.79
N GLY A 170 14.37 -12.88 -39.77
CA GLY A 170 13.83 -13.02 -38.41
C GLY A 170 12.34 -12.64 -38.32
N PRO A 171 11.70 -12.83 -37.18
CA PRO A 171 10.28 -12.55 -36.95
C PRO A 171 9.88 -11.10 -37.25
N PHE A 172 10.72 -10.12 -36.91
CA PHE A 172 10.47 -8.69 -37.15
C PHE A 172 10.47 -8.36 -38.63
N GLU A 173 11.49 -8.82 -39.38
CA GLU A 173 11.59 -8.62 -40.80
C GLU A 173 10.42 -9.28 -41.56
N LYS A 174 10.05 -10.51 -41.17
CA LYS A 174 8.89 -11.22 -41.74
C LYS A 174 7.59 -10.48 -41.50
N PHE A 175 7.40 -9.95 -40.29
CA PHE A 175 6.24 -9.13 -39.95
C PHE A 175 6.15 -7.86 -40.84
N LEU A 176 7.25 -7.10 -40.96
CA LEU A 176 7.28 -5.90 -41.79
C LEU A 176 6.98 -6.22 -43.26
N ALA A 177 7.58 -7.28 -43.80
CA ALA A 177 7.32 -7.70 -45.20
C ALA A 177 5.86 -8.11 -45.43
N ALA A 178 5.23 -8.79 -44.46
CA ALA A 178 3.80 -9.16 -44.53
C ALA A 178 2.86 -7.96 -44.43
N HIS A 179 3.25 -6.91 -43.68
CA HIS A 179 2.40 -5.71 -43.48
C HIS A 179 2.41 -4.72 -44.61
N CYS A 180 3.41 -4.75 -45.47
CA CYS A 180 3.37 -3.95 -46.70
C CYS A 180 2.24 -4.39 -47.64
N ALA A 181 1.67 -5.57 -47.45
CA ALA A 181 0.46 -6.06 -48.07
C ALA A 181 -0.76 -5.84 -47.15
N ALA A 182 -1.52 -4.77 -47.35
CA ALA A 182 -2.60 -4.27 -46.49
C ALA A 182 -3.50 -5.31 -45.81
N GLY A 183 -3.80 -5.10 -44.53
CA GLY A 183 -4.90 -5.73 -43.80
C GLY A 183 -4.58 -6.85 -42.81
N SER A 184 -3.35 -7.01 -42.36
CA SER A 184 -2.98 -8.06 -41.37
C SER A 184 -3.43 -7.72 -39.95
N VAL A 185 -4.23 -8.59 -39.37
CA VAL A 185 -4.73 -8.51 -37.96
C VAL A 185 -3.95 -9.48 -37.09
N VAL A 186 -2.61 -9.38 -37.15
CA VAL A 186 -1.72 -10.30 -36.40
C VAL A 186 -1.43 -9.74 -35.03
N ARG A 187 -1.62 -10.56 -33.99
CA ARG A 187 -1.24 -10.25 -32.62
C ARG A 187 0.27 -10.49 -32.45
N LEU A 188 1.00 -9.44 -32.05
CA LEU A 188 2.47 -9.46 -31.97
C LEU A 188 2.99 -9.73 -30.57
N SER A 189 2.15 -9.56 -29.55
CA SER A 189 2.47 -9.82 -28.16
C SER A 189 1.21 -9.94 -27.30
N CYS A 190 1.37 -10.29 -26.04
CA CYS A 190 0.26 -10.26 -25.09
C CYS A 190 -0.20 -8.83 -24.72
N TYR A 191 0.58 -7.79 -25.05
CA TYR A 191 0.31 -6.40 -24.65
C TYR A 191 -0.60 -5.61 -25.60
N PHE A 192 -1.03 -6.17 -26.71
CA PHE A 192 -1.92 -5.53 -27.68
C PHE A 192 -2.82 -6.54 -28.36
N ASP A 193 -4.13 -6.26 -28.43
CA ASP A 193 -5.11 -7.09 -29.12
C ASP A 193 -5.67 -6.36 -30.35
N PRO A 194 -5.17 -6.65 -31.58
CA PRO A 194 -5.56 -5.94 -32.77
C PRO A 194 -7.02 -6.20 -33.20
N VAL A 195 -7.57 -7.39 -32.92
CA VAL A 195 -8.95 -7.75 -33.28
C VAL A 195 -9.90 -6.95 -32.40
N TRP A 196 -9.79 -7.08 -31.09
CA TRP A 196 -10.60 -6.34 -30.13
C TRP A 196 -10.48 -4.83 -30.34
N TYR A 197 -9.27 -4.33 -30.62
CA TYR A 197 -9.01 -2.92 -30.83
C TYR A 197 -9.80 -2.36 -32.04
N LEU A 198 -9.81 -3.05 -33.19
CA LEU A 198 -10.54 -2.60 -34.37
C LEU A 198 -12.06 -2.77 -34.22
N GLU A 199 -12.51 -3.77 -33.49
CA GLU A 199 -13.93 -3.95 -33.16
C GLU A 199 -14.44 -2.87 -32.18
N THR A 200 -13.59 -2.46 -31.23
CA THR A 200 -13.94 -1.45 -30.20
C THR A 200 -13.88 -0.02 -30.75
N TYR A 201 -12.96 0.25 -31.68
CA TYR A 201 -12.71 1.59 -32.22
C TYR A 201 -12.89 1.65 -33.75
N PRO A 202 -14.12 1.86 -34.24
CA PRO A 202 -14.41 1.94 -35.68
C PRO A 202 -13.62 3.04 -36.42
N GLU A 203 -13.27 4.13 -35.73
CA GLU A 203 -12.41 5.18 -36.27
C GLU A 203 -10.97 4.73 -36.56
N ALA A 204 -10.45 3.77 -35.79
CA ALA A 204 -9.16 3.16 -36.08
C ALA A 204 -9.24 2.28 -37.33
N ALA A 205 -10.30 1.47 -37.45
CA ALA A 205 -10.56 0.67 -38.65
C ALA A 205 -10.69 1.55 -39.92
N ALA A 206 -11.46 2.65 -39.85
CA ALA A 206 -11.59 3.61 -40.97
C ALA A 206 -10.26 4.30 -41.32
N ALA A 207 -9.37 4.52 -40.31
CA ALA A 207 -8.05 5.10 -40.57
C ALA A 207 -7.12 4.14 -41.31
N LEU A 208 -7.24 2.84 -41.03
CA LEU A 208 -6.52 1.79 -41.78
C LEU A 208 -7.05 1.65 -43.21
N GLU A 209 -8.38 1.61 -43.41
CA GLU A 209 -9.02 1.55 -44.73
C GLU A 209 -8.63 2.75 -45.57
N ALA A 210 -8.47 3.93 -44.98
CA ALA A 210 -7.99 5.13 -45.63
C ALA A 210 -6.47 5.13 -45.94
N GLY A 211 -5.73 4.07 -45.56
CA GLY A 211 -4.29 3.93 -45.79
C GLY A 211 -3.42 4.88 -44.97
N ARG A 212 -3.96 5.47 -43.90
CA ARG A 212 -3.20 6.37 -43.01
C ARG A 212 -2.22 5.61 -42.10
N TYR A 213 -2.53 4.36 -41.79
CA TYR A 213 -1.72 3.44 -41.00
C TYR A 213 -1.73 2.06 -41.62
N SER A 214 -0.65 1.30 -41.52
CA SER A 214 -0.52 -0.03 -42.12
C SER A 214 -1.20 -1.12 -41.27
N CYS A 215 -1.31 -0.94 -39.98
CA CYS A 215 -1.93 -1.89 -39.06
C CYS A 215 -2.50 -1.22 -37.77
N ALA A 216 -3.28 -1.99 -37.02
CA ALA A 216 -3.88 -1.55 -35.76
C ALA A 216 -2.84 -1.10 -34.71
N LEU A 217 -1.71 -1.80 -34.61
CA LEU A 217 -0.67 -1.45 -33.68
C LEU A 217 0.03 -0.14 -34.03
N GLU A 218 0.27 0.11 -35.36
CA GLU A 218 0.80 1.40 -35.81
C GLU A 218 -0.16 2.54 -35.46
N HIS A 219 -1.46 2.36 -35.73
CA HIS A 219 -2.45 3.36 -35.29
C HIS A 219 -2.38 3.62 -33.81
N TYR A 220 -2.35 2.55 -32.97
CA TYR A 220 -2.26 2.69 -31.50
C TYR A 220 -1.01 3.45 -31.08
N LEU A 221 0.16 3.14 -31.64
CA LEU A 221 1.44 3.76 -31.26
C LEU A 221 1.67 5.15 -31.86
N CYS A 222 0.99 5.52 -32.97
CA CYS A 222 1.29 6.73 -33.75
C CYS A 222 0.16 7.77 -33.80
N ASN A 223 -1.05 7.48 -33.25
CA ASN A 223 -2.16 8.42 -33.25
C ASN A 223 -1.93 9.66 -32.36
N ASP A 224 -2.63 10.76 -32.68
CA ASP A 224 -2.50 12.06 -32.02
C ASP A 224 -3.27 12.17 -30.68
N THR A 225 -4.12 11.18 -30.36
CA THR A 225 -4.97 11.16 -29.17
C THR A 225 -4.77 9.88 -28.35
N PRO A 226 -3.55 9.60 -27.85
CA PRO A 226 -3.18 8.30 -27.29
C PRO A 226 -3.96 7.89 -26.03
N ARG A 227 -4.55 8.84 -25.30
CA ARG A 227 -5.37 8.57 -24.10
C ARG A 227 -6.80 8.12 -24.42
N ARG A 228 -7.20 8.15 -25.68
CA ARG A 228 -8.55 7.79 -26.12
C ARG A 228 -8.71 6.28 -26.37
N PHE A 229 -7.62 5.55 -26.49
CA PHE A 229 -7.62 4.19 -26.99
C PHE A 229 -6.97 3.24 -25.97
N ASP A 230 -7.74 2.27 -25.53
CA ASP A 230 -7.21 1.14 -24.76
C ASP A 230 -6.60 0.09 -25.71
N PRO A 231 -5.49 -0.58 -25.36
CA PRO A 231 -4.80 -1.52 -26.23
C PRO A 231 -5.42 -2.92 -26.26
N LEU A 232 -6.16 -3.30 -25.21
CA LEU A 232 -6.77 -4.61 -25.00
C LEU A 232 -7.80 -4.56 -23.87
N PRO A 233 -8.73 -5.54 -23.76
CA PRO A 233 -9.82 -5.50 -22.78
C PRO A 233 -9.38 -5.61 -21.30
N GLN A 234 -8.13 -5.97 -21.02
CA GLN A 234 -7.60 -6.11 -19.67
C GLN A 234 -6.95 -4.81 -19.14
N PHE A 235 -6.99 -3.73 -19.90
CA PHE A 235 -6.52 -2.41 -19.48
C PHE A 235 -7.55 -1.34 -19.80
N SER A 236 -7.72 -0.37 -18.91
CA SER A 236 -8.54 0.81 -19.13
C SER A 236 -7.76 2.08 -18.78
N GLU A 237 -7.55 2.96 -19.76
CA GLU A 237 -6.85 4.24 -19.59
C GLU A 237 -7.51 5.13 -18.55
N ASP A 238 -8.86 5.27 -18.65
CA ASP A 238 -9.65 6.09 -17.75
C ASP A 238 -9.60 5.55 -16.31
N ALA A 239 -9.76 4.25 -16.13
CA ALA A 239 -9.67 3.63 -14.83
C ALA A 239 -8.26 3.72 -14.26
N TYR A 240 -7.23 3.45 -15.08
CA TYR A 240 -5.85 3.49 -14.63
C TYR A 240 -5.41 4.88 -14.16
N THR A 241 -5.71 5.92 -14.93
CA THR A 241 -5.36 7.29 -14.57
C THR A 241 -6.18 7.84 -13.39
N SER A 242 -7.42 7.38 -13.24
CA SER A 242 -8.25 7.71 -12.08
C SER A 242 -7.77 7.05 -10.79
N LEU A 243 -7.31 5.79 -10.89
CA LEU A 243 -6.77 5.02 -9.75
C LEU A 243 -5.36 5.47 -9.35
N HIS A 244 -4.55 5.87 -10.33
CA HIS A 244 -3.14 6.19 -10.14
C HIS A 244 -2.87 7.66 -10.50
N ILE A 245 -3.47 8.57 -9.72
CA ILE A 245 -3.41 10.01 -9.96
C ILE A 245 -1.99 10.57 -9.94
N ASP A 246 -1.06 9.89 -9.29
CA ASP A 246 0.37 10.21 -9.26
C ASP A 246 1.04 10.08 -10.64
N VAL A 247 0.44 9.34 -11.56
CA VAL A 247 0.94 9.16 -12.93
C VAL A 247 0.51 10.30 -13.86
N VAL A 248 -0.63 10.95 -13.58
CA VAL A 248 -1.22 11.97 -14.45
C VAL A 248 -0.26 13.13 -14.77
N PRO A 249 0.47 13.73 -13.81
CA PRO A 249 1.44 14.79 -14.12
C PRO A 249 2.57 14.36 -15.04
N ALA A 250 2.99 13.10 -14.99
CA ALA A 250 4.04 12.58 -15.87
C ALA A 250 3.52 12.36 -17.32
N ILE A 251 2.24 12.02 -17.48
CA ILE A 251 1.58 11.95 -18.79
C ILE A 251 1.39 13.36 -19.35
N GLU A 252 0.91 14.32 -18.55
CA GLU A 252 0.68 15.70 -18.99
C GLU A 252 1.97 16.43 -19.37
N SER A 253 3.09 16.10 -18.72
CA SER A 253 4.41 16.63 -19.08
C SER A 253 5.02 15.98 -20.32
N GLY A 254 4.38 14.93 -20.87
CA GLY A 254 4.88 14.16 -22.01
C GLY A 254 6.00 13.18 -21.68
N GLN A 255 6.22 12.88 -20.41
CA GLN A 255 7.17 11.83 -19.99
C GLN A 255 6.69 10.45 -20.42
N PHE A 256 5.38 10.22 -20.36
CA PHE A 256 4.70 9.04 -20.89
C PHE A 256 3.64 9.48 -21.89
N ARG A 257 3.44 8.67 -22.91
CA ARG A 257 2.46 8.92 -23.96
C ARG A 257 1.00 8.86 -23.43
N ASN A 258 0.73 7.88 -22.56
CA ASN A 258 -0.55 7.66 -21.89
C ASN A 258 -0.33 6.80 -20.61
N GLY A 259 -1.40 6.47 -19.91
CA GLY A 259 -1.34 5.62 -18.70
C GLY A 259 -0.83 4.20 -19.00
N TYR A 260 -1.18 3.63 -20.16
CA TYR A 260 -0.68 2.32 -20.54
C TYR A 260 0.83 2.30 -20.77
N ASP A 261 1.39 3.35 -21.37
CA ASP A 261 2.85 3.48 -21.56
C ASP A 261 3.59 3.48 -20.21
N HIS A 262 3.06 4.20 -19.21
CA HIS A 262 3.57 4.11 -17.84
C HIS A 262 3.37 2.69 -17.27
N PHE A 263 2.16 2.11 -17.43
CA PHE A 263 1.81 0.82 -16.85
C PHE A 263 2.76 -0.28 -17.31
N ILE A 264 2.99 -0.44 -18.62
CA ILE A 264 3.85 -1.52 -19.13
C ILE A 264 5.34 -1.32 -18.88
N GLN A 265 5.79 -0.07 -18.63
CA GLN A 265 7.19 0.20 -18.30
C GLN A 265 7.48 0.08 -16.80
N PHE A 266 6.55 0.48 -15.94
CA PHE A 266 6.73 0.54 -14.48
C PHE A 266 5.60 -0.11 -13.70
N GLY A 267 4.35 0.20 -14.00
CA GLY A 267 3.19 -0.23 -13.24
C GLY A 267 3.01 -1.75 -13.14
N VAL A 268 3.43 -2.52 -14.14
CA VAL A 268 3.41 -4.00 -14.10
C VAL A 268 4.32 -4.56 -13.03
N PHE A 269 5.48 -3.93 -12.78
CA PHE A 269 6.44 -4.35 -11.75
C PHE A 269 6.04 -3.85 -10.36
N GLU A 270 5.30 -2.74 -10.29
CA GLU A 270 4.67 -2.23 -9.09
C GLU A 270 3.35 -2.94 -8.79
N CYS A 271 2.95 -3.87 -9.66
CA CYS A 271 1.67 -4.59 -9.60
C CYS A 271 0.46 -3.66 -9.50
N ARG A 272 0.50 -2.47 -10.15
CA ARG A 272 -0.63 -1.54 -10.22
C ARG A 272 -1.81 -2.18 -10.95
N ARG A 273 -3.03 -1.81 -10.56
CA ARG A 273 -4.25 -2.28 -11.22
C ARG A 273 -4.37 -1.73 -12.64
N PRO A 274 -4.41 -2.59 -13.66
CA PRO A 274 -4.61 -2.15 -15.05
C PRO A 274 -6.10 -1.91 -15.40
N HIS A 275 -6.99 -2.57 -14.68
CA HIS A 275 -8.45 -2.55 -14.89
C HIS A 275 -9.15 -2.76 -13.52
N PRO A 276 -10.35 -2.19 -13.29
CA PRO A 276 -11.07 -2.36 -12.02
C PRO A 276 -11.27 -3.81 -11.59
N ASP A 277 -11.48 -4.71 -12.55
CA ASP A 277 -11.74 -6.13 -12.28
C ASP A 277 -10.46 -6.98 -12.12
N ILE A 278 -9.26 -6.39 -12.29
CA ILE A 278 -7.99 -7.12 -12.25
C ILE A 278 -7.14 -6.65 -11.08
N ASP A 279 -7.07 -7.45 -10.02
CA ASP A 279 -6.09 -7.27 -8.94
C ASP A 279 -4.77 -7.97 -9.30
N LEU A 280 -3.90 -7.22 -9.98
CA LEU A 280 -2.62 -7.75 -10.45
C LEU A 280 -1.69 -8.14 -9.30
N ALA A 281 -1.76 -7.45 -8.16
CA ALA A 281 -0.92 -7.77 -7.01
C ALA A 281 -1.38 -9.05 -6.30
N ALA A 282 -2.69 -9.28 -6.17
CA ALA A 282 -3.20 -10.55 -5.68
C ALA A 282 -2.82 -11.69 -6.62
N TYR A 283 -2.91 -11.46 -7.94
CA TYR A 283 -2.53 -12.44 -8.95
C TYR A 283 -1.03 -12.78 -8.91
N HIS A 284 -0.16 -11.75 -8.80
CA HIS A 284 1.29 -11.93 -8.73
C HIS A 284 1.75 -12.73 -7.50
N ARG A 285 1.00 -12.71 -6.38
CA ARG A 285 1.33 -13.51 -5.18
C ARG A 285 1.24 -15.02 -5.39
N ALA A 286 0.60 -15.48 -6.44
CA ALA A 286 0.50 -16.92 -6.72
C ALA A 286 1.88 -17.51 -7.05
N VAL A 287 2.25 -18.59 -6.35
CA VAL A 287 3.56 -19.25 -6.49
C VAL A 287 3.84 -19.68 -7.94
N ALA A 288 2.82 -20.17 -8.65
CA ALA A 288 2.94 -20.55 -10.05
C ALA A 288 3.27 -19.36 -10.95
N VAL A 289 2.65 -18.21 -10.71
CA VAL A 289 2.90 -16.96 -11.45
C VAL A 289 4.33 -16.47 -11.22
N GLN A 290 4.77 -16.45 -9.96
CA GLN A 290 6.15 -16.06 -9.62
C GLN A 290 7.18 -17.02 -10.21
N ALA A 291 6.90 -18.33 -10.16
CA ALA A 291 7.78 -19.34 -10.73
C ALA A 291 7.95 -19.15 -12.27
N ASP A 292 6.85 -18.90 -12.98
CA ASP A 292 6.87 -18.69 -14.42
C ASP A 292 7.63 -17.39 -14.80
N ILE A 293 7.50 -16.31 -14.00
CA ILE A 293 8.26 -15.07 -14.18
C ILE A 293 9.76 -15.32 -13.91
N ILE A 294 10.11 -15.97 -12.80
CA ILE A 294 11.51 -16.26 -12.43
C ILE A 294 12.18 -17.15 -13.47
N ASN A 295 11.45 -18.13 -14.02
CA ASN A 295 11.94 -19.03 -15.06
C ASN A 295 11.98 -18.37 -16.46
N GLY A 296 11.57 -17.11 -16.60
CA GLY A 296 11.59 -16.37 -17.86
C GLY A 296 10.53 -16.83 -18.88
N LEU A 297 9.48 -17.54 -18.45
CA LEU A 297 8.38 -17.95 -19.32
C LEU A 297 7.45 -16.77 -19.67
N CYS A 298 7.40 -15.76 -18.84
CA CYS A 298 6.77 -14.48 -19.09
C CYS A 298 7.55 -13.35 -18.41
N ARG A 299 7.38 -12.13 -18.90
CA ARG A 299 8.10 -10.95 -18.40
C ARG A 299 7.61 -10.46 -17.03
N ASP A 300 6.29 -10.49 -16.82
CA ASP A 300 5.61 -9.92 -15.67
C ASP A 300 4.24 -10.59 -15.44
N ALA A 301 3.60 -10.24 -14.33
CA ALA A 301 2.33 -10.82 -13.92
C ALA A 301 1.17 -10.48 -14.88
N PHE A 302 1.21 -9.32 -15.53
CA PHE A 302 0.17 -8.94 -16.50
C PHE A 302 0.30 -9.75 -17.79
N ALA A 303 1.53 -9.91 -18.30
CA ALA A 303 1.80 -10.79 -19.44
C ALA A 303 1.34 -12.22 -19.18
N HIS A 304 1.63 -12.76 -17.97
CA HIS A 304 1.17 -14.07 -17.56
C HIS A 304 -0.37 -14.15 -17.51
N TYR A 305 -1.03 -13.13 -16.91
CA TYR A 305 -2.49 -13.07 -16.82
C TYR A 305 -3.14 -13.08 -18.20
N VAL A 306 -2.71 -12.19 -19.09
CA VAL A 306 -3.26 -12.07 -20.47
C VAL A 306 -3.03 -13.36 -21.26
N THR A 307 -1.85 -13.97 -21.17
CA THR A 307 -1.55 -15.24 -21.85
C THR A 307 -2.46 -16.36 -21.36
N LYS A 308 -2.69 -16.46 -20.02
CA LYS A 308 -3.61 -17.46 -19.46
C LYS A 308 -5.07 -17.23 -19.87
N VAL A 309 -5.49 -15.99 -20.00
CA VAL A 309 -6.84 -15.67 -20.54
C VAL A 309 -6.96 -16.12 -22.00
N LEU A 310 -5.92 -15.90 -22.81
CA LEU A 310 -5.88 -16.35 -24.20
C LEU A 310 -5.91 -17.87 -24.35
N ASP A 311 -5.24 -18.58 -23.44
CA ASP A 311 -5.23 -20.05 -23.37
C ASP A 311 -6.56 -20.63 -22.82
N GLY A 312 -7.54 -19.80 -22.45
CA GLY A 312 -8.81 -20.20 -21.86
C GLY A 312 -8.72 -20.66 -20.40
N GLY A 313 -7.60 -20.40 -19.73
CA GLY A 313 -7.33 -20.79 -18.35
C GLY A 313 -6.97 -19.62 -17.46
N LEU A 314 -7.73 -19.40 -16.37
CA LEU A 314 -7.29 -18.50 -15.29
C LEU A 314 -6.53 -19.32 -14.24
N VAL A 315 -5.32 -18.90 -13.91
CA VAL A 315 -4.62 -19.43 -12.72
C VAL A 315 -5.32 -18.87 -11.49
N LYS A 316 -6.07 -19.73 -10.79
CA LYS A 316 -6.50 -19.38 -9.43
C LYS A 316 -5.26 -19.29 -8.56
N PRO A 317 -5.05 -18.22 -7.80
CA PRO A 317 -3.94 -18.12 -6.87
C PRO A 317 -4.10 -19.26 -5.84
N ASN A 318 -3.36 -20.32 -6.00
CA ASN A 318 -3.29 -21.37 -5.00
C ASN A 318 -1.95 -21.23 -4.27
N ILE A 319 -1.98 -20.51 -3.16
CA ILE A 319 -0.84 -20.26 -2.28
C ILE A 319 -0.43 -21.55 -1.55
N ALA A 320 -1.30 -22.56 -1.52
CA ALA A 320 -1.11 -23.74 -0.68
C ALA A 320 -0.17 -24.76 -1.35
N ILE A 321 0.99 -24.96 -0.74
CA ILE A 321 1.68 -26.27 -0.83
C ILE A 321 0.65 -27.34 -0.48
N SER A 322 0.65 -28.48 -1.20
CA SER A 322 -0.23 -29.58 -0.86
C SER A 322 -0.18 -29.85 0.65
N GLU A 323 -1.33 -29.85 1.30
CA GLU A 323 -1.41 -30.06 2.76
C GLU A 323 -0.68 -31.34 3.17
N HIS A 324 -0.81 -32.39 2.38
CA HIS A 324 -0.12 -33.66 2.60
C HIS A 324 1.41 -33.46 2.65
N VAL A 325 1.99 -32.81 1.65
CA VAL A 325 3.46 -32.58 1.59
C VAL A 325 3.93 -31.72 2.77
N SER A 326 3.19 -30.68 3.12
CA SER A 326 3.55 -29.81 4.24
C SER A 326 3.51 -30.53 5.60
N ARG A 327 2.53 -31.40 5.80
CA ARG A 327 2.42 -32.25 7.01
C ARG A 327 3.56 -33.25 7.10
N GLU A 328 3.92 -33.91 5.97
CA GLU A 328 5.07 -34.84 5.89
C GLU A 328 6.39 -34.10 6.23
N LEU A 329 6.61 -32.91 5.69
CA LEU A 329 7.77 -32.09 6.01
C LEU A 329 7.79 -31.69 7.49
N PHE A 330 6.64 -31.31 8.05
CA PHE A 330 6.50 -30.96 9.47
C PHE A 330 6.89 -32.16 10.35
N ALA A 331 6.35 -33.33 10.09
CA ALA A 331 6.64 -34.55 10.83
C ALA A 331 8.11 -35.00 10.65
N THR A 332 8.67 -34.86 9.45
CA THR A 332 10.07 -35.22 9.18
C THR A 332 11.04 -34.37 9.99
N ARG A 333 10.79 -33.03 10.05
CA ARG A 333 11.58 -32.13 10.90
C ARG A 333 11.45 -32.46 12.39
N ALA A 334 10.26 -32.85 12.85
CA ALA A 334 10.07 -33.29 14.21
C ALA A 334 10.93 -34.55 14.56
N ARG A 335 10.95 -35.57 13.68
CA ARG A 335 11.76 -36.77 13.85
C ARG A 335 13.26 -36.47 13.99
N GLN A 336 13.77 -35.42 13.35
CA GLN A 336 15.19 -35.03 13.43
C GLN A 336 15.60 -34.51 14.83
N LEU A 337 14.67 -34.04 15.63
CA LEU A 337 14.95 -33.47 16.97
C LEU A 337 15.15 -34.56 18.04
N ARG A 338 14.49 -35.71 17.90
CA ARG A 338 14.52 -36.76 18.92
C ARG A 338 15.95 -37.22 19.30
N PRO A 339 16.88 -37.49 18.37
CA PRO A 339 18.26 -37.87 18.69
C PRO A 339 19.03 -36.79 19.47
N LEU A 340 18.71 -35.51 19.23
CA LEU A 340 19.32 -34.38 19.95
C LEU A 340 18.89 -34.38 21.40
N PHE A 341 17.60 -34.52 21.67
CA PHE A 341 17.05 -34.48 23.04
C PHE A 341 17.30 -35.78 23.81
N ALA A 342 17.61 -36.88 23.14
CA ALA A 342 18.12 -38.08 23.78
C ALA A 342 19.54 -37.90 24.39
N ARG A 343 20.33 -36.96 23.82
CA ARG A 343 21.68 -36.61 24.32
C ARG A 343 21.63 -35.45 25.30
N GLN A 344 20.81 -34.43 25.04
CA GLN A 344 20.67 -33.25 25.90
C GLN A 344 19.17 -32.96 26.06
N LYS A 345 18.64 -33.25 27.25
CA LYS A 345 17.20 -33.10 27.53
C LYS A 345 16.75 -31.66 27.41
N LEU A 346 15.53 -31.48 26.96
CA LEU A 346 14.82 -30.22 27.14
C LEU A 346 14.60 -29.93 28.60
N ASP A 347 15.10 -28.80 29.08
CA ASP A 347 15.06 -28.43 30.51
C ASP A 347 14.01 -27.38 30.80
N PHE A 348 13.03 -27.74 31.64
CA PHE A 348 11.97 -26.89 32.16
C PHE A 348 12.10 -26.65 33.66
N SER A 349 13.28 -26.87 34.24
CA SER A 349 13.56 -26.62 35.65
C SER A 349 13.70 -25.11 35.91
N TRP A 350 12.96 -24.57 36.86
CA TRP A 350 13.01 -23.17 37.26
C TRP A 350 13.10 -23.00 38.76
N ALA A 351 13.93 -22.06 39.22
CA ALA A 351 14.03 -21.68 40.62
C ALA A 351 12.98 -20.63 41.05
N ALA A 352 12.49 -19.82 40.05
CA ALA A 352 11.48 -18.79 40.29
C ALA A 352 10.06 -19.39 40.17
N PRO A 353 9.06 -18.76 40.83
CA PRO A 353 7.64 -19.11 40.61
C PRO A 353 7.26 -19.02 39.16
N ALA A 354 6.50 -20.00 38.67
CA ALA A 354 6.08 -20.04 37.27
C ALA A 354 5.12 -18.89 36.90
N ALA A 355 5.36 -18.27 35.77
CA ALA A 355 4.46 -17.28 35.20
C ALA A 355 3.25 -17.93 34.52
N VAL A 356 3.41 -19.15 34.00
CA VAL A 356 2.38 -19.92 33.31
C VAL A 356 2.55 -21.41 33.61
N SER A 357 1.42 -22.10 33.84
CA SER A 357 1.36 -23.57 33.86
C SER A 357 0.91 -24.04 32.49
N VAL A 358 1.76 -24.77 31.78
CA VAL A 358 1.47 -25.26 30.43
C VAL A 358 1.06 -26.73 30.51
N ILE A 359 -0.15 -27.05 30.11
CA ILE A 359 -0.70 -28.42 30.07
C ILE A 359 -0.59 -28.93 28.65
N VAL A 360 0.14 -30.02 28.45
CA VAL A 360 0.27 -30.72 27.16
C VAL A 360 -0.17 -32.18 27.33
N VAL A 361 -1.20 -32.54 26.60
CA VAL A 361 -1.70 -33.94 26.54
C VAL A 361 -1.03 -34.62 25.35
N MET A 362 -0.42 -35.79 25.63
CA MET A 362 0.22 -36.65 24.62
C MET A 362 -0.53 -37.98 24.53
N TYR A 363 -0.73 -38.43 23.32
CA TYR A 363 -1.13 -39.78 22.99
C TYR A 363 -0.36 -40.24 21.77
N ASN A 364 0.75 -41.00 22.01
CA ASN A 364 1.75 -41.30 20.99
C ASN A 364 2.39 -40.02 20.40
N GLN A 365 3.05 -40.06 19.25
CA GLN A 365 3.63 -38.93 18.52
C GLN A 365 4.72 -38.19 19.32
N ILE A 366 5.66 -38.89 19.94
CA ILE A 366 6.74 -38.30 20.74
C ILE A 366 7.50 -37.20 19.97
N ASP A 367 7.74 -37.40 18.67
CA ASP A 367 8.51 -36.47 17.85
C ASP A 367 7.81 -35.11 17.73
N LEU A 368 6.50 -35.08 17.55
CA LEU A 368 5.69 -33.85 17.50
C LEU A 368 5.67 -33.20 18.90
N THR A 369 5.47 -33.98 19.94
CA THR A 369 5.53 -33.49 21.35
C THR A 369 6.86 -32.79 21.63
N LEU A 370 7.99 -33.40 21.28
CA LEU A 370 9.31 -32.82 21.51
C LEU A 370 9.50 -31.52 20.71
N ARG A 371 9.00 -31.45 19.48
CA ARG A 371 9.03 -30.25 18.65
C ARG A 371 8.19 -29.12 19.26
N ALA A 372 6.98 -29.41 19.72
CA ALA A 372 6.13 -28.43 20.39
C ALA A 372 6.80 -27.88 21.67
N LEU A 373 7.37 -28.72 22.48
CA LEU A 373 8.09 -28.35 23.71
C LEU A 373 9.37 -27.56 23.43
N ASP A 374 10.12 -27.93 22.38
CA ASP A 374 11.29 -27.18 21.94
C ASP A 374 10.89 -25.77 21.46
N SER A 375 9.81 -25.66 20.67
CA SER A 375 9.31 -24.36 20.26
C SER A 375 8.84 -23.48 21.44
N LEU A 376 8.24 -24.08 22.45
CA LEU A 376 7.86 -23.39 23.69
C LEU A 376 9.10 -22.85 24.40
N ARG A 377 10.13 -23.67 24.54
CA ARG A 377 11.37 -23.31 25.22
C ARG A 377 12.15 -22.22 24.50
N GLN A 378 12.21 -22.28 23.17
CA GLN A 378 12.89 -21.29 22.33
C GLN A 378 12.16 -19.93 22.28
N ASN A 379 10.84 -19.94 22.33
CA ASN A 379 10.02 -18.75 22.08
C ASN A 379 9.45 -18.06 23.34
N PHE A 380 9.72 -18.63 24.53
CA PHE A 380 9.36 -18.02 25.80
C PHE A 380 10.48 -18.18 26.83
N ALA A 381 11.09 -17.07 27.22
CA ALA A 381 12.21 -17.03 28.17
C ALA A 381 11.79 -16.99 29.63
N GLY A 382 10.51 -16.87 29.97
CA GLY A 382 10.00 -16.80 31.33
C GLY A 382 9.90 -18.17 32.03
N PRO A 383 9.64 -18.18 33.32
CA PRO A 383 9.48 -19.42 34.09
C PRO A 383 8.18 -20.15 33.74
N ILE A 384 8.31 -21.43 33.38
CA ILE A 384 7.22 -22.32 32.96
C ILE A 384 7.06 -23.45 33.97
N GLU A 385 5.84 -23.70 34.42
CA GLU A 385 5.47 -24.98 35.00
C GLU A 385 4.92 -25.90 33.92
N LEU A 386 5.70 -26.86 33.48
CA LEU A 386 5.27 -27.82 32.47
C LEU A 386 4.60 -29.03 33.10
N ILE A 387 3.38 -29.33 32.66
CA ILE A 387 2.58 -30.49 33.04
C ILE A 387 2.29 -31.33 31.81
N LEU A 388 2.96 -32.47 31.70
CA LEU A 388 2.80 -33.45 30.65
C LEU A 388 1.83 -34.53 31.08
N VAL A 389 0.80 -34.77 30.25
CA VAL A 389 -0.15 -35.87 30.55
C VAL A 389 -0.04 -36.91 29.44
N ASP A 390 0.47 -38.07 29.79
CA ASP A 390 0.49 -39.24 28.92
C ASP A 390 -0.88 -39.97 29.02
N SER A 391 -1.65 -39.86 28.01
CA SER A 391 -3.00 -40.48 27.90
C SER A 391 -2.92 -41.94 27.44
N GLY A 392 -2.02 -42.71 28.02
CA GLY A 392 -1.87 -44.15 27.74
C GLY A 392 -1.14 -44.44 26.43
N SER A 393 -0.07 -43.72 26.13
CA SER A 393 0.75 -43.96 24.94
C SER A 393 1.39 -45.34 24.90
N THR A 394 1.56 -45.87 23.67
CA THR A 394 2.20 -47.17 23.39
C THR A 394 3.57 -47.03 22.71
N ASP A 395 3.91 -45.84 22.22
CA ASP A 395 5.20 -45.50 21.59
C ASP A 395 6.22 -44.97 22.63
N GLU A 396 7.30 -44.35 22.16
CA GLU A 396 8.33 -43.72 23.02
C GLU A 396 7.79 -42.55 23.89
N SER A 397 6.56 -42.04 23.66
CA SER A 397 5.95 -41.01 24.49
C SER A 397 5.81 -41.45 25.96
N ARG A 398 5.61 -42.74 26.19
CA ARG A 398 5.58 -43.32 27.56
C ARG A 398 6.90 -43.17 28.33
N HIS A 399 7.99 -42.79 27.67
CA HIS A 399 9.33 -42.59 28.21
C HIS A 399 9.80 -41.11 28.03
N VAL A 400 8.89 -40.17 28.01
CA VAL A 400 9.16 -38.75 27.74
C VAL A 400 10.23 -38.15 28.67
N GLU A 401 10.40 -38.67 29.92
CA GLU A 401 11.46 -38.26 30.82
C GLU A 401 12.89 -38.57 30.33
N ARG A 402 13.05 -39.37 29.32
CA ARG A 402 14.36 -39.54 28.65
C ARG A 402 14.79 -38.31 27.88
N TYR A 403 13.81 -37.48 27.44
CA TYR A 403 13.98 -36.34 26.56
C TYR A 403 13.73 -35.01 27.25
N VAL A 404 12.93 -35.00 28.33
CA VAL A 404 12.49 -33.79 29.05
C VAL A 404 12.80 -33.91 30.51
N GLN A 405 13.26 -32.80 31.13
CA GLN A 405 13.42 -32.68 32.57
C GLN A 405 12.73 -31.44 33.12
N GLY A 406 12.44 -31.40 34.44
CA GLY A 406 11.74 -30.30 35.07
C GLY A 406 10.23 -30.25 34.84
N ALA A 407 9.64 -31.25 34.17
CA ALA A 407 8.20 -31.37 33.96
C ALA A 407 7.52 -32.22 35.04
N LYS A 408 6.29 -31.88 35.39
CA LYS A 408 5.37 -32.77 36.14
C LYS A 408 4.74 -33.74 35.14
N ILE A 409 4.77 -35.05 35.42
CA ILE A 409 4.25 -36.08 34.47
C ILE A 409 3.11 -36.83 35.12
N ILE A 410 1.96 -36.85 34.46
CA ILE A 410 0.78 -37.63 34.83
C ILE A 410 0.62 -38.74 33.79
N ARG A 411 0.38 -39.99 34.21
CA ARG A 411 0.22 -41.14 33.29
C ARG A 411 -1.08 -41.86 33.53
N PHE A 412 -1.75 -42.14 32.45
CA PHE A 412 -2.90 -43.06 32.40
C PHE A 412 -2.45 -44.41 31.82
N ASN A 413 -3.08 -45.48 32.26
CA ASN A 413 -2.85 -46.81 31.70
C ASN A 413 -3.75 -47.19 30.50
N ARG A 414 -4.58 -46.23 30.08
CA ARG A 414 -5.51 -46.29 28.94
C ARG A 414 -5.57 -44.97 28.29
N ASN A 415 -6.07 -44.92 27.05
CA ASN A 415 -6.43 -43.64 26.44
C ASN A 415 -7.58 -42.96 27.24
N ALA A 416 -7.24 -41.98 28.03
CA ALA A 416 -8.20 -41.22 28.86
C ALA A 416 -8.91 -40.10 28.06
N GLY A 417 -8.41 -39.80 26.84
CA GLY A 417 -8.91 -38.71 26.03
C GLY A 417 -8.44 -37.34 26.52
N PHE A 418 -8.78 -36.30 25.79
CA PHE A 418 -8.29 -34.93 26.06
C PHE A 418 -8.87 -34.33 27.33
N ILE A 419 -10.17 -34.42 27.53
CA ILE A 419 -10.89 -33.78 28.66
C ILE A 419 -10.45 -34.34 30.00
N GLU A 420 -10.39 -35.67 30.15
CA GLU A 420 -10.00 -36.31 31.40
C GLU A 420 -8.54 -36.00 31.72
N SER A 421 -7.67 -35.99 30.72
CA SER A 421 -6.25 -35.67 30.84
C SER A 421 -6.02 -34.21 31.30
N CYS A 422 -6.70 -33.24 30.65
CA CYS A 422 -6.61 -31.83 31.03
C CYS A 422 -7.13 -31.55 32.44
N ASN A 423 -8.25 -32.17 32.82
CA ASN A 423 -8.82 -31.99 34.16
C ASN A 423 -7.94 -32.60 35.25
N ALA A 424 -7.25 -33.73 35.01
CA ALA A 424 -6.28 -34.29 35.92
C ALA A 424 -5.06 -33.37 36.11
N ALA A 425 -4.59 -32.74 35.05
CA ALA A 425 -3.49 -31.78 35.10
C ALA A 425 -3.87 -30.50 35.87
N LEU A 426 -5.11 -30.05 35.79
CA LEU A 426 -5.57 -28.82 36.45
C LEU A 426 -5.33 -28.86 37.98
N ALA A 427 -5.39 -30.02 38.60
CA ALA A 427 -5.08 -30.20 40.02
C ALA A 427 -3.61 -29.93 40.39
N GLN A 428 -2.72 -29.91 39.42
CA GLN A 428 -1.26 -29.68 39.59
C GLN A 428 -0.84 -28.23 39.25
N VAL A 429 -1.77 -27.40 38.76
CA VAL A 429 -1.51 -26.02 38.36
C VAL A 429 -1.21 -25.14 39.56
N THR A 430 -0.10 -24.39 39.49
CA THR A 430 0.28 -23.42 40.52
C THR A 430 0.46 -21.98 40.02
N ALA A 431 0.68 -21.79 38.73
CA ALA A 431 0.85 -20.48 38.11
C ALA A 431 -0.47 -19.69 37.97
N PRO A 432 -0.41 -18.34 37.86
CA PRO A 432 -1.59 -17.49 37.73
C PRO A 432 -2.35 -17.67 36.39
N VAL A 433 -1.66 -18.20 35.40
CA VAL A 433 -2.25 -18.49 34.06
C VAL A 433 -2.03 -19.96 33.72
N THR A 434 -3.06 -20.61 33.22
CA THR A 434 -3.02 -21.96 32.65
C THR A 434 -3.10 -21.86 31.14
N LEU A 435 -2.13 -22.47 30.44
CA LEU A 435 -2.13 -22.60 29.00
C LEU A 435 -2.42 -24.06 28.62
N TYR A 436 -3.55 -24.29 27.96
CA TYR A 436 -3.77 -25.52 27.20
C TYR A 436 -3.04 -25.43 25.87
N MET A 437 -2.22 -26.41 25.57
CA MET A 437 -1.38 -26.42 24.38
C MET A 437 -1.37 -27.82 23.76
N ASN A 438 -1.70 -27.92 22.47
CA ASN A 438 -1.58 -29.20 21.75
C ASN A 438 -0.13 -29.63 21.59
N ASN A 439 0.11 -30.93 21.46
CA ASN A 439 1.44 -31.51 21.29
C ASN A 439 1.94 -31.51 19.83
N ASP A 440 1.16 -31.07 18.87
CA ASP A 440 1.45 -31.06 17.44
C ASP A 440 1.49 -29.65 16.83
N ILE A 441 1.93 -28.68 17.63
CA ILE A 441 2.06 -27.29 17.26
C ILE A 441 3.50 -26.83 17.19
N LEU A 442 3.71 -25.69 16.53
CA LEU A 442 4.93 -24.91 16.57
C LEU A 442 4.59 -23.47 16.95
N LEU A 443 5.00 -23.05 18.13
CA LEU A 443 4.81 -21.69 18.61
C LEU A 443 5.71 -20.74 17.83
N GLN A 444 5.16 -19.57 17.48
CA GLN A 444 5.95 -18.48 16.91
C GLN A 444 6.49 -17.57 18.01
N ARG A 445 7.52 -16.80 17.66
CA ARG A 445 8.19 -15.89 18.60
C ARG A 445 7.20 -14.94 19.26
N GLY A 446 7.23 -14.87 20.60
CA GLY A 446 6.39 -13.95 21.37
C GLY A 446 4.97 -14.43 21.68
N ALA A 447 4.48 -15.53 21.11
CA ALA A 447 3.10 -15.99 21.27
C ALA A 447 2.66 -16.12 22.75
N VAL A 448 3.44 -16.80 23.60
CA VAL A 448 3.12 -16.93 25.02
C VAL A 448 3.18 -15.59 25.76
N ALA A 449 4.20 -14.78 25.48
CA ALA A 449 4.36 -13.46 26.09
C ALA A 449 3.17 -12.53 25.74
N ALA A 450 2.71 -12.53 24.48
CA ALA A 450 1.55 -11.77 24.04
C ALA A 450 0.28 -12.22 24.77
N ALA A 451 0.03 -13.52 24.91
CA ALA A 451 -1.13 -14.05 25.64
C ALA A 451 -1.12 -13.62 27.12
N LEU A 452 0.05 -13.70 27.79
CA LEU A 452 0.21 -13.27 29.19
C LEU A 452 0.01 -11.75 29.34
N ALA A 453 0.60 -10.95 28.45
CA ALA A 453 0.43 -9.49 28.45
C ALA A 453 -1.05 -9.12 28.23
N ARG A 454 -1.73 -9.78 27.29
CA ARG A 454 -3.14 -9.56 27.02
C ARG A 454 -4.02 -9.91 28.22
N LEU A 455 -3.81 -11.04 28.86
CA LEU A 455 -4.49 -11.37 30.12
C LEU A 455 -4.20 -10.34 31.21
N GLY A 456 -2.96 -9.86 31.32
CA GLY A 456 -2.54 -8.84 32.30
C GLY A 456 -3.16 -7.47 32.07
N SER A 457 -3.55 -7.11 30.85
CA SER A 457 -4.02 -5.77 30.49
C SER A 457 -5.39 -5.41 31.08
N SER A 458 -6.25 -6.40 31.39
CA SER A 458 -7.55 -6.14 32.02
C SER A 458 -8.04 -7.34 32.84
N PRO A 459 -8.57 -7.14 34.05
CA PRO A 459 -9.17 -8.21 34.87
C PRO A 459 -10.42 -8.82 34.22
N THR A 460 -11.05 -8.14 33.26
CA THR A 460 -12.23 -8.62 32.55
C THR A 460 -11.90 -9.65 31.47
N ILE A 461 -10.62 -9.82 31.09
CA ILE A 461 -10.22 -10.85 30.13
C ILE A 461 -10.03 -12.17 30.89
N GLY A 462 -10.83 -13.17 30.55
CA GLY A 462 -10.82 -14.51 31.15
C GLY A 462 -9.93 -15.49 30.40
N ALA A 463 -9.93 -15.42 29.06
CA ALA A 463 -9.10 -16.28 28.24
C ALA A 463 -8.61 -15.55 26.98
N VAL A 464 -7.48 -16.05 26.45
CA VAL A 464 -6.83 -15.54 25.23
C VAL A 464 -6.44 -16.73 24.34
N GLY A 465 -6.82 -16.65 23.07
CA GLY A 465 -6.31 -17.53 22.02
C GLY A 465 -5.74 -16.72 20.87
N GLY A 466 -5.28 -17.37 19.82
CA GLY A 466 -4.54 -16.70 18.76
C GLY A 466 -4.84 -17.15 17.35
N LYS A 467 -4.01 -16.69 16.46
CA LYS A 467 -4.00 -17.02 15.03
C LYS A 467 -3.42 -18.42 14.83
N ILE A 468 -4.25 -19.35 14.40
CA ILE A 468 -3.84 -20.71 14.12
C ILE A 468 -3.67 -20.87 12.61
N VAL A 469 -2.45 -21.19 12.20
CA VAL A 469 -2.05 -21.39 10.80
C VAL A 469 -1.75 -22.86 10.60
N ARG A 470 -2.21 -23.46 9.51
CA ARG A 470 -1.88 -24.85 9.16
C ARG A 470 -0.46 -24.94 8.60
N THR A 471 0.08 -26.16 8.55
CA THR A 471 1.45 -26.42 8.07
C THR A 471 1.70 -25.96 6.63
N ASN A 472 0.65 -25.83 5.82
CA ASN A 472 0.70 -25.34 4.44
C ASN A 472 0.64 -23.79 4.33
N GLY A 473 0.61 -23.05 5.46
CA GLY A 473 0.65 -21.60 5.50
C GLY A 473 -0.70 -20.88 5.43
N VAL A 474 -1.83 -21.60 5.31
CA VAL A 474 -3.16 -20.97 5.34
C VAL A 474 -3.77 -21.00 6.74
N LEU A 475 -4.71 -20.11 7.01
CA LEU A 475 -5.41 -20.07 8.29
C LEU A 475 -6.20 -21.38 8.54
N GLN A 476 -6.06 -21.90 9.74
CA GLN A 476 -7.06 -22.78 10.29
C GLN A 476 -8.21 -21.96 10.86
N GLU A 477 -7.87 -20.92 11.61
CA GLU A 477 -8.82 -20.02 12.23
C GLU A 477 -8.15 -18.72 12.72
N ALA A 478 -8.95 -17.67 12.77
CA ALA A 478 -8.66 -16.41 13.42
C ALA A 478 -9.77 -16.11 14.46
N GLY A 479 -9.79 -16.89 15.55
CA GLY A 479 -10.94 -16.97 16.48
C GLY A 479 -12.10 -17.76 15.88
N CYS A 480 -13.11 -18.07 16.69
CA CYS A 480 -14.18 -18.98 16.31
C CYS A 480 -15.57 -18.41 16.60
N ILE A 481 -16.54 -18.83 15.80
CA ILE A 481 -17.95 -18.42 15.84
C ILE A 481 -18.79 -19.56 16.38
N ILE A 482 -19.75 -19.23 17.24
CA ILE A 482 -20.83 -20.12 17.69
C ILE A 482 -22.13 -19.64 17.03
N TRP A 483 -22.75 -20.52 16.24
CA TRP A 483 -24.01 -20.23 15.59
C TRP A 483 -25.20 -20.58 16.49
N ARG A 484 -26.38 -19.98 16.20
CA ARG A 484 -27.64 -20.20 16.96
C ARG A 484 -28.08 -21.66 17.02
N ASP A 485 -27.75 -22.44 16.01
CA ASP A 485 -28.09 -23.87 15.95
C ASP A 485 -27.13 -24.76 16.79
N GLY A 486 -26.10 -24.15 17.40
CA GLY A 486 -25.05 -24.81 18.17
C GLY A 486 -23.95 -25.41 17.32
N SER A 487 -23.90 -25.11 16.03
CA SER A 487 -22.72 -25.40 15.21
C SER A 487 -21.62 -24.36 15.47
N THR A 488 -20.36 -24.72 15.21
CA THR A 488 -19.19 -23.88 15.39
C THR A 488 -18.43 -23.77 14.09
N GLU A 489 -17.70 -22.66 13.92
CA GLU A 489 -16.91 -22.39 12.72
C GLU A 489 -15.64 -21.60 13.06
N GLY A 490 -14.48 -22.04 12.57
CA GLY A 490 -13.24 -21.25 12.62
C GLY A 490 -13.32 -20.10 11.62
N TYR A 491 -13.21 -18.86 12.10
CA TYR A 491 -13.30 -17.69 11.24
C TYR A 491 -12.09 -17.62 10.30
N LEU A 492 -12.32 -17.30 9.02
CA LEU A 492 -11.31 -17.21 7.95
C LEU A 492 -10.58 -18.53 7.65
N ARG A 493 -11.21 -19.67 7.87
CA ARG A 493 -10.60 -20.95 7.50
C ARG A 493 -10.21 -20.95 6.01
N ASP A 494 -9.02 -21.44 5.70
CA ASP A 494 -8.40 -21.51 4.37
C ASP A 494 -7.96 -20.16 3.76
N ALA A 495 -8.13 -19.05 4.50
CA ALA A 495 -7.67 -17.73 4.05
C ALA A 495 -6.16 -17.52 4.27
N ASP A 496 -5.62 -16.47 3.63
CA ASP A 496 -4.26 -15.97 3.88
C ASP A 496 -4.17 -15.41 5.31
N PRO A 497 -3.18 -15.78 6.13
CA PRO A 497 -3.01 -15.24 7.48
C PRO A 497 -2.69 -13.73 7.54
N ASN A 498 -2.37 -13.12 6.40
CA ASN A 498 -2.06 -11.69 6.31
C ASN A 498 -3.28 -10.81 5.97
N VAL A 499 -4.46 -11.39 5.72
CA VAL A 499 -5.66 -10.58 5.47
C VAL A 499 -5.98 -9.67 6.66
N PRO A 500 -6.48 -8.44 6.43
CA PRO A 500 -6.78 -7.48 7.49
C PRO A 500 -7.63 -8.04 8.62
N GLU A 501 -8.63 -8.81 8.28
CA GLU A 501 -9.59 -9.43 9.20
C GLU A 501 -8.96 -10.38 10.21
N ALA A 502 -7.76 -10.92 9.91
CA ALA A 502 -6.99 -11.81 10.79
C ALA A 502 -5.96 -11.06 11.64
N ASN A 503 -5.79 -9.73 11.49
CA ASN A 503 -4.64 -9.02 12.03
C ASN A 503 -4.99 -7.89 13.01
N PHE A 504 -6.10 -8.00 13.74
CA PHE A 504 -6.43 -7.11 14.83
C PHE A 504 -7.03 -7.87 16.01
N VAL A 505 -6.87 -7.32 17.21
CA VAL A 505 -7.37 -7.89 18.47
C VAL A 505 -8.88 -7.68 18.56
N ARG A 506 -9.62 -8.73 18.92
CA ARG A 506 -11.07 -8.63 19.13
C ARG A 506 -11.61 -9.65 20.13
N GLU A 507 -12.74 -9.34 20.70
CA GLU A 507 -13.55 -10.29 21.47
C GLU A 507 -14.18 -11.31 20.50
N VAL A 508 -14.16 -12.59 20.88
CA VAL A 508 -14.68 -13.71 20.07
C VAL A 508 -15.56 -14.62 20.91
N ASP A 509 -16.34 -15.49 20.27
CA ASP A 509 -17.17 -16.44 20.97
C ASP A 509 -16.33 -17.49 21.72
N PHE A 510 -15.31 -18.04 21.06
CA PHE A 510 -14.32 -18.92 21.67
C PHE A 510 -13.04 -18.96 20.86
N CYS A 511 -11.99 -19.51 21.44
CA CYS A 511 -10.76 -19.88 20.77
C CYS A 511 -10.52 -21.37 20.96
N SER A 512 -9.86 -21.98 19.98
CA SER A 512 -9.54 -23.41 20.00
C SER A 512 -8.62 -23.81 21.16
N GLY A 513 -8.84 -25.02 21.66
CA GLY A 513 -7.97 -25.67 22.62
C GLY A 513 -6.54 -25.96 22.13
N VAL A 514 -6.25 -25.74 20.83
CA VAL A 514 -4.90 -25.82 20.25
C VAL A 514 -3.91 -24.92 21.01
N PHE A 515 -4.36 -23.70 21.34
CA PHE A 515 -3.66 -22.75 22.21
C PHE A 515 -4.71 -21.88 22.92
N LEU A 516 -4.94 -22.15 24.21
CA LEU A 516 -5.91 -21.42 25.02
C LEU A 516 -5.31 -21.07 26.38
N ALA A 517 -4.97 -19.80 26.60
CA ALA A 517 -4.48 -19.27 27.86
C ALA A 517 -5.65 -18.76 28.70
N VAL A 518 -5.79 -19.24 29.94
CA VAL A 518 -6.92 -18.95 30.86
C VAL A 518 -6.40 -18.54 32.21
N ARG A 519 -7.07 -17.60 32.90
CA ARG A 519 -6.77 -17.32 34.32
C ARG A 519 -6.99 -18.55 35.20
N SER A 520 -5.96 -19.03 35.88
CA SER A 520 -6.03 -20.26 36.65
C SER A 520 -7.08 -20.22 37.76
N ALA A 521 -7.24 -19.08 38.42
CA ALA A 521 -8.26 -18.92 39.49
C ALA A 521 -9.69 -19.03 38.91
N LEU A 522 -9.94 -18.47 37.73
CA LEU A 522 -11.22 -18.58 37.05
C LEU A 522 -11.48 -20.02 36.57
N LEU A 523 -10.47 -20.64 35.99
CA LEU A 523 -10.52 -22.03 35.53
C LEU A 523 -10.83 -23.02 36.66
N SER A 524 -10.18 -22.86 37.83
CA SER A 524 -10.44 -23.65 39.03
C SER A 524 -11.86 -23.43 39.55
N LYS A 525 -12.36 -22.19 39.57
CA LYS A 525 -13.74 -21.87 39.96
C LYS A 525 -14.76 -22.51 39.05
N LEU A 526 -14.48 -22.59 37.76
CA LEU A 526 -15.38 -23.21 36.75
C LEU A 526 -15.26 -24.74 36.68
N GLY A 527 -14.26 -25.35 37.34
CA GLY A 527 -14.06 -26.81 37.43
C GLY A 527 -13.44 -27.45 36.17
N GLY A 528 -12.73 -26.67 35.33
CA GLY A 528 -12.12 -27.17 34.09
C GLY A 528 -13.09 -27.48 32.98
N PHE A 529 -12.75 -28.47 32.14
CA PHE A 529 -13.62 -28.95 31.06
C PHE A 529 -14.75 -29.82 31.58
N ASP A 530 -15.95 -29.69 30.95
CA ASP A 530 -17.13 -30.51 31.35
C ASP A 530 -16.96 -31.96 30.87
N PRO A 531 -16.98 -32.96 31.80
CA PRO A 531 -16.87 -34.36 31.46
C PRO A 531 -18.00 -34.89 30.54
N ALA A 532 -19.13 -34.19 30.40
CA ALA A 532 -20.23 -34.59 29.52
C ALA A 532 -19.83 -34.67 28.04
N PHE A 533 -18.74 -33.97 27.65
CA PHE A 533 -18.24 -33.95 26.28
C PHE A 533 -17.11 -34.96 25.99
N ARG A 534 -16.82 -35.87 26.92
CA ARG A 534 -15.81 -36.93 26.68
C ARG A 534 -16.04 -37.67 25.39
N PRO A 535 -14.97 -38.10 24.66
CA PRO A 535 -13.56 -37.91 25.03
C PRO A 535 -12.95 -36.56 24.60
N ALA A 536 -13.56 -35.87 23.62
CA ALA A 536 -13.10 -34.59 23.09
C ALA A 536 -14.21 -33.90 22.26
N TYR A 537 -13.96 -32.64 21.87
CA TYR A 537 -14.78 -31.72 21.08
C TYR A 537 -15.95 -31.09 21.85
N PHE A 538 -16.10 -29.78 21.71
CA PHE A 538 -17.01 -28.86 22.40
C PHE A 538 -16.61 -28.54 23.86
N GLU A 539 -15.55 -29.11 24.40
CA GLU A 539 -15.09 -28.82 25.77
C GLU A 539 -14.61 -27.38 25.94
N GLU A 540 -13.75 -26.90 25.04
CA GLU A 540 -13.25 -25.53 25.02
C GLU A 540 -14.32 -24.53 24.66
N THR A 541 -15.23 -24.90 23.75
CA THR A 541 -16.39 -24.08 23.37
C THR A 541 -17.30 -23.86 24.57
N ASP A 542 -17.65 -24.94 25.30
CA ASP A 542 -18.43 -24.88 26.55
C ASP A 542 -17.71 -24.08 27.65
N LEU A 543 -16.39 -24.30 27.83
CA LEU A 543 -15.60 -23.55 28.80
C LEU A 543 -15.64 -22.05 28.49
N CYS A 544 -15.47 -21.64 27.23
CA CYS A 544 -15.51 -20.25 26.82
C CYS A 544 -16.91 -19.61 27.09
N ILE A 545 -17.99 -20.35 26.87
CA ILE A 545 -19.34 -19.89 27.28
C ILE A 545 -19.42 -19.67 28.80
N ARG A 546 -18.93 -20.61 29.61
CA ARG A 546 -18.93 -20.48 31.08
C ARG A 546 -18.08 -19.32 31.57
N ILE A 547 -16.96 -19.04 30.91
CA ILE A 547 -16.13 -17.85 31.14
C ILE A 547 -16.92 -16.57 30.84
N GLN A 548 -17.64 -16.51 29.72
CA GLN A 548 -18.47 -15.37 29.36
C GLN A 548 -19.63 -15.17 30.34
N GLN A 549 -20.28 -16.26 30.78
CA GLN A 549 -21.35 -16.23 31.79
C GLN A 549 -20.84 -15.78 33.17
N ALA A 550 -19.54 -15.97 33.45
CA ALA A 550 -18.88 -15.42 34.64
C ALA A 550 -18.51 -13.92 34.50
N GLY A 551 -18.89 -13.26 33.40
CA GLY A 551 -18.66 -11.83 33.15
C GLY A 551 -17.27 -11.52 32.57
N CYS A 552 -16.54 -12.52 32.07
CA CYS A 552 -15.22 -12.33 31.47
C CYS A 552 -15.28 -12.48 29.94
N LYS A 553 -14.31 -11.85 29.27
CA LYS A 553 -14.19 -11.86 27.80
C LYS A 553 -13.23 -12.94 27.31
N ILE A 554 -13.48 -13.43 26.10
CA ILE A 554 -12.57 -14.27 25.32
C ILE A 554 -11.94 -13.38 24.25
N ILE A 555 -10.62 -13.29 24.23
CA ILE A 555 -9.91 -12.41 23.27
C ILE A 555 -9.13 -13.26 22.27
N TYR A 556 -9.35 -12.95 21.00
CA TYR A 556 -8.45 -13.32 19.91
C TYR A 556 -7.36 -12.26 19.79
N ASP A 557 -6.08 -12.69 19.88
CA ASP A 557 -4.93 -11.81 19.71
C ASP A 557 -4.05 -12.33 18.55
N PRO A 558 -3.88 -11.62 17.43
CA PRO A 558 -3.08 -12.06 16.28
C PRO A 558 -1.58 -12.17 16.60
N ALA A 559 -1.08 -11.51 17.66
CA ALA A 559 0.30 -11.67 18.11
C ALA A 559 0.56 -13.04 18.72
N VAL A 560 -0.49 -13.76 19.14
CA VAL A 560 -0.44 -15.17 19.52
C VAL A 560 -0.54 -15.99 18.25
N MET A 561 0.59 -16.32 17.62
CA MET A 561 0.63 -17.08 16.38
C MET A 561 1.18 -18.48 16.58
N VAL A 562 0.46 -19.47 16.03
CA VAL A 562 0.74 -20.89 16.18
C VAL A 562 0.61 -21.60 14.82
N ILE A 563 1.57 -22.46 14.48
CA ILE A 563 1.44 -23.40 13.35
C ILE A 563 1.00 -24.74 13.90
N HIS A 564 -0.05 -25.34 13.34
CA HIS A 564 -0.67 -26.56 13.81
C HIS A 564 -0.73 -27.63 12.71
N GLN A 565 -0.35 -28.87 13.10
CA GLN A 565 -0.51 -30.05 12.24
C GLN A 565 -1.87 -30.70 12.54
N GLU A 566 -2.93 -30.11 12.05
CA GLU A 566 -4.31 -30.57 12.28
C GLU A 566 -4.48 -32.08 12.01
N TYR A 567 -5.20 -32.79 12.87
CA TYR A 567 -5.50 -34.24 12.78
C TYR A 567 -4.27 -35.18 12.87
N SER A 568 -3.23 -34.82 13.62
CA SER A 568 -2.03 -35.66 13.76
C SER A 568 -2.26 -36.93 14.59
N SER A 569 -3.15 -36.89 15.57
CA SER A 569 -3.46 -37.99 16.51
C SER A 569 -4.75 -38.78 16.16
N GLY A 570 -5.44 -38.48 15.05
CA GLY A 570 -6.67 -39.16 14.66
C GLY A 570 -7.10 -38.91 13.21
N ASP A 571 -8.01 -39.72 12.71
CA ASP A 571 -8.62 -39.55 11.41
C ASP A 571 -9.73 -38.44 11.51
N SER A 572 -9.81 -37.57 10.52
CA SER A 572 -10.84 -36.52 10.41
C SER A 572 -12.28 -37.10 10.45
N SER A 573 -12.47 -38.35 10.02
CA SER A 573 -13.75 -39.05 10.11
C SER A 573 -14.17 -39.31 11.57
N ILE A 574 -13.22 -39.68 12.44
CA ILE A 574 -13.47 -39.94 13.86
C ILE A 574 -13.82 -38.60 14.57
N ALA A 575 -13.11 -37.52 14.24
CA ALA A 575 -13.40 -36.18 14.74
C ALA A 575 -14.84 -35.75 14.39
N THR A 576 -15.25 -35.92 13.15
CA THR A 576 -16.61 -35.62 12.67
C THR A 576 -17.68 -36.39 13.42
N VAL A 577 -17.44 -37.67 13.71
CA VAL A 577 -18.38 -38.50 14.49
C VAL A 577 -18.53 -38.01 15.92
N MET A 578 -17.40 -37.70 16.59
CA MET A 578 -17.41 -37.16 17.98
C MET A 578 -18.10 -35.79 18.05
N MET A 579 -17.83 -34.91 17.10
CA MET A 579 -18.52 -33.62 17.00
C MET A 579 -20.04 -33.79 16.82
N ALA A 580 -20.47 -34.67 15.94
CA ALA A 580 -21.90 -34.98 15.73
C ALA A 580 -22.58 -35.55 16.99
N GLN A 581 -21.85 -36.33 17.81
CA GLN A 581 -22.36 -36.86 19.08
C GLN A 581 -22.45 -35.79 20.18
N ASN A 582 -21.52 -34.85 20.24
CA ASN A 582 -21.44 -33.85 21.31
C ASN A 582 -22.25 -32.59 21.00
N GLN A 583 -22.47 -32.23 19.75
CA GLN A 583 -23.28 -31.05 19.36
C GLN A 583 -24.70 -31.05 19.99
N PRO A 584 -25.47 -32.13 19.99
CA PRO A 584 -26.79 -32.13 20.63
C PRO A 584 -26.76 -31.92 22.16
N LYS A 585 -25.70 -32.44 22.81
CA LYS A 585 -25.47 -32.20 24.26
C LYS A 585 -25.13 -30.74 24.52
N PHE A 586 -24.23 -30.17 23.73
CA PHE A 586 -23.82 -28.78 23.78
C PHE A 586 -25.02 -27.84 23.55
N ARG A 587 -25.81 -28.10 22.51
CA ARG A 587 -26.99 -27.30 22.21
C ARG A 587 -28.00 -27.32 23.36
N ARG A 588 -28.26 -28.49 23.93
CA ARG A 588 -29.22 -28.64 25.05
C ARG A 588 -28.76 -27.88 26.29
N LYS A 589 -27.46 -27.96 26.61
CA LYS A 589 -26.89 -27.32 27.77
C LYS A 589 -26.88 -25.78 27.66
N ASN A 590 -26.64 -25.24 26.47
CA ASN A 590 -26.35 -23.82 26.26
C ASN A 590 -27.46 -23.08 25.51
N LEU A 591 -28.74 -23.58 25.55
CA LEU A 591 -29.87 -23.03 24.76
C LEU A 591 -30.06 -21.53 24.90
N ASP A 592 -29.98 -20.98 26.13
CA ASP A 592 -30.24 -19.56 26.37
C ASP A 592 -29.11 -18.68 25.80
N PHE A 593 -27.85 -19.13 25.87
CA PHE A 593 -26.73 -18.47 25.26
C PHE A 593 -26.84 -18.50 23.72
N LEU A 594 -27.22 -19.65 23.15
CA LEU A 594 -27.38 -19.83 21.70
C LEU A 594 -28.47 -18.93 21.10
N ARG A 595 -29.51 -18.61 21.84
CA ARG A 595 -30.57 -17.67 21.40
C ARG A 595 -30.04 -16.27 21.11
N THR A 596 -28.93 -15.86 21.72
CA THR A 596 -28.29 -14.55 21.51
C THR A 596 -27.44 -14.53 20.25
N LYS A 597 -27.14 -15.67 19.62
CA LYS A 597 -26.26 -15.80 18.48
C LYS A 597 -26.98 -15.64 17.13
N TYR A 598 -26.19 -15.33 16.10
CA TYR A 598 -26.69 -15.23 14.74
C TYR A 598 -27.11 -16.60 14.19
N PRO A 599 -28.13 -16.67 13.31
CA PRO A 599 -28.38 -17.88 12.53
C PRO A 599 -27.21 -18.15 11.61
N ARG A 600 -26.93 -19.44 11.35
CA ARG A 600 -25.83 -19.82 10.45
C ARG A 600 -26.12 -19.34 9.03
N ASN A 601 -25.33 -18.36 8.57
CA ASN A 601 -25.39 -17.79 7.23
C ASN A 601 -24.03 -17.19 6.87
N ALA A 602 -23.54 -17.49 5.66
CA ALA A 602 -22.27 -16.95 5.16
C ALA A 602 -22.25 -15.40 5.11
N ASP A 603 -23.38 -14.78 4.79
CA ASP A 603 -23.51 -13.31 4.75
C ASP A 603 -23.39 -12.65 6.14
N LEU A 604 -23.49 -13.45 7.22
CA LEU A 604 -23.39 -12.97 8.60
C LEU A 604 -22.04 -13.27 9.26
N LEU A 605 -21.08 -13.82 8.54
CA LEU A 605 -19.75 -14.17 9.09
C LEU A 605 -19.05 -12.97 9.75
N VAL A 606 -19.08 -11.82 9.09
CA VAL A 606 -18.44 -10.60 9.62
C VAL A 606 -19.16 -10.08 10.86
N GLN A 607 -20.50 -10.16 10.89
CA GLN A 607 -21.30 -9.78 12.05
C GLN A 607 -21.08 -10.74 13.23
N ALA A 608 -20.94 -12.05 12.94
CA ALA A 608 -20.82 -13.10 13.93
C ALA A 608 -19.39 -13.29 14.48
N ARG A 609 -18.35 -12.77 13.79
CA ARG A 609 -16.94 -12.93 14.19
C ARG A 609 -16.60 -12.34 15.57
N SER A 610 -17.44 -11.44 16.07
CA SER A 610 -17.32 -10.82 17.40
C SER A 610 -18.69 -10.72 18.07
N PRO A 611 -18.80 -10.89 19.39
CA PRO A 611 -20.02 -10.60 20.13
C PRO A 611 -20.46 -9.14 19.87
N ARG A 612 -21.76 -8.88 20.01
CA ARG A 612 -22.29 -7.53 19.84
C ARG A 612 -21.72 -6.62 20.94
N ALA A 613 -20.79 -5.74 20.55
CA ALA A 613 -20.12 -4.85 21.48
C ALA A 613 -21.03 -3.69 21.91
N SER A 614 -20.66 -3.04 23.01
CA SER A 614 -21.34 -1.82 23.52
C SER A 614 -20.99 -0.56 22.70
N GLY A 615 -19.94 -0.61 21.88
CA GLY A 615 -19.47 0.50 21.03
C GLY A 615 -20.00 0.43 19.61
N HIS A 616 -19.93 1.55 18.88
CA HIS A 616 -20.31 1.62 17.47
C HIS A 616 -19.23 1.00 16.58
N ARG A 617 -19.65 0.46 15.44
CA ARG A 617 -18.81 -0.01 14.36
C ARG A 617 -18.65 1.13 13.34
N ILE A 618 -17.44 1.68 13.23
CA ILE A 618 -17.16 2.88 12.44
C ILE A 618 -16.30 2.49 11.24
N LEU A 619 -16.75 2.84 10.04
CA LEU A 619 -15.89 2.80 8.84
C LEU A 619 -15.26 4.17 8.66
N PHE A 620 -13.95 4.24 8.77
CA PHE A 620 -13.14 5.45 8.57
C PHE A 620 -12.48 5.38 7.19
N ILE A 621 -12.85 6.29 6.28
CA ILE A 621 -12.31 6.35 4.92
C ILE A 621 -11.35 7.54 4.83
N GLU A 622 -10.13 7.27 4.36
CA GLU A 622 -9.08 8.28 4.17
C GLU A 622 -8.36 8.04 2.82
N ASP A 623 -7.66 9.04 2.31
CA ASP A 623 -6.86 8.93 1.08
C ASP A 623 -5.93 7.72 1.12
N ARG A 624 -5.17 7.61 2.21
CA ARG A 624 -4.19 6.54 2.46
C ARG A 624 -4.37 6.03 3.88
N ILE A 625 -3.72 4.94 4.22
CA ILE A 625 -3.61 4.51 5.62
C ILE A 625 -2.90 5.64 6.39
N PRO A 626 -3.56 6.26 7.38
CA PRO A 626 -3.07 7.49 8.00
C PRO A 626 -1.96 7.21 9.03
N LEU A 627 -0.75 6.92 8.53
CA LEU A 627 0.45 6.76 9.36
C LEU A 627 0.96 8.14 9.81
N ARG A 628 1.43 8.23 11.05
CA ARG A 628 1.85 9.49 11.69
C ARG A 628 3.01 10.19 10.95
N HIS A 629 3.93 9.41 10.38
CA HIS A 629 5.09 9.95 9.67
C HIS A 629 4.75 10.62 8.31
N LEU A 630 3.53 10.43 7.78
CA LEU A 630 3.12 11.01 6.51
C LEU A 630 2.77 12.50 6.59
N GLY A 631 2.64 13.05 7.79
CA GLY A 631 2.40 14.48 8.00
C GLY A 631 1.15 14.81 8.81
N SER A 632 0.91 16.12 9.02
CA SER A 632 -0.05 16.63 10.00
C SER A 632 -1.48 16.17 9.80
N GLY A 633 -2.00 16.13 8.59
CA GLY A 633 -3.36 15.66 8.31
C GLY A 633 -3.55 14.19 8.65
N PHE A 634 -2.60 13.34 8.27
CA PHE A 634 -2.64 11.89 8.58
C PHE A 634 -2.43 11.61 10.06
N THR A 635 -1.58 12.38 10.74
CA THR A 635 -1.43 12.30 12.20
C THR A 635 -2.77 12.57 12.90
N ARG A 636 -3.52 13.58 12.45
CA ARG A 636 -4.84 13.89 13.00
C ARG A 636 -5.85 12.76 12.76
N SER A 637 -5.91 12.21 11.55
CA SER A 637 -6.78 11.06 11.24
C SER A 637 -6.42 9.85 12.13
N ASN A 638 -5.13 9.59 12.37
CA ASN A 638 -4.66 8.55 13.28
C ASN A 638 -5.10 8.81 14.73
N ASP A 639 -5.00 10.07 15.22
CA ASP A 639 -5.45 10.46 16.57
C ASP A 639 -6.97 10.27 16.73
N ILE A 640 -7.79 10.57 15.71
CA ILE A 640 -9.23 10.33 15.70
C ILE A 640 -9.50 8.83 15.83
N ILE A 641 -8.88 8.01 14.99
CA ILE A 641 -9.02 6.55 14.98
C ILE A 641 -8.62 5.96 16.33
N ALA A 642 -7.46 6.35 16.87
CA ALA A 642 -6.97 5.89 18.17
C ALA A 642 -7.92 6.29 19.30
N THR A 643 -8.49 7.50 19.25
CA THR A 643 -9.43 7.99 20.25
C THR A 643 -10.78 7.26 20.15
N MET A 644 -11.28 7.00 18.93
CA MET A 644 -12.49 6.17 18.74
C MET A 644 -12.30 4.77 19.33
N ALA A 645 -11.14 4.15 19.08
CA ALA A 645 -10.81 2.84 19.64
C ALA A 645 -10.71 2.88 21.18
N ALA A 646 -10.10 3.93 21.75
CA ALA A 646 -10.00 4.12 23.20
C ALA A 646 -11.38 4.37 23.86
N LEU A 647 -12.34 4.95 23.15
CA LEU A 647 -13.74 5.08 23.56
C LEU A 647 -14.52 3.74 23.51
N GLY A 648 -13.90 2.68 23.04
CA GLY A 648 -14.52 1.36 22.94
C GLY A 648 -15.29 1.11 21.64
N HIS A 649 -15.10 1.95 20.62
CA HIS A 649 -15.67 1.72 19.29
C HIS A 649 -14.81 0.76 18.46
N HIS A 650 -15.45 0.06 17.52
CA HIS A 650 -14.77 -0.80 16.54
C HIS A 650 -14.48 0.01 15.27
N VAL A 651 -13.22 0.32 15.02
CA VAL A 651 -12.84 1.13 13.87
C VAL A 651 -12.24 0.26 12.79
N THR A 652 -12.78 0.37 11.58
CA THR A 652 -12.21 -0.18 10.36
C THR A 652 -11.72 0.97 9.50
N VAL A 653 -10.44 0.98 9.16
CA VAL A 653 -9.81 1.99 8.30
C VAL A 653 -9.76 1.47 6.88
N PHE A 654 -10.33 2.25 5.94
CA PHE A 654 -10.34 1.92 4.51
C PHE A 654 -9.64 3.02 3.71
N PRO A 655 -8.51 2.72 3.02
CA PRO A 655 -7.82 3.69 2.19
C PRO A 655 -8.46 3.79 0.79
N ILE A 656 -8.52 5.00 0.24
CA ILE A 656 -8.92 5.22 -1.17
C ILE A 656 -7.85 4.72 -2.13
N TYR A 657 -6.58 5.03 -1.82
CA TYR A 657 -5.45 4.54 -2.60
C TYR A 657 -4.85 3.30 -1.96
N ARG A 658 -4.37 2.40 -2.80
CA ARG A 658 -3.71 1.18 -2.34
C ARG A 658 -2.58 1.48 -1.36
N ALA A 659 -2.51 0.70 -0.29
CA ALA A 659 -1.41 0.76 0.64
C ALA A 659 -0.10 0.30 -0.03
N VAL A 660 0.92 1.15 0.06
CA VAL A 660 2.30 0.86 -0.37
C VAL A 660 3.25 0.76 0.82
N GLU A 661 2.74 1.06 2.00
CA GLU A 661 3.44 1.05 3.27
C GLU A 661 3.75 -0.39 3.72
N ASN A 662 4.84 -0.55 4.47
CA ASN A 662 5.19 -1.83 5.05
C ASN A 662 4.13 -2.26 6.08
N ILE A 663 3.74 -3.53 6.05
CA ILE A 663 2.72 -4.08 6.95
C ILE A 663 3.11 -3.93 8.44
N LEU A 664 4.39 -3.97 8.76
CA LEU A 664 4.89 -3.78 10.12
C LEU A 664 4.73 -2.33 10.60
N ASP A 665 4.95 -1.37 9.70
CA ASP A 665 4.74 0.05 9.99
C ASP A 665 3.25 0.34 10.22
N ILE A 666 2.37 -0.29 9.41
CA ILE A 666 0.92 -0.18 9.57
C ILE A 666 0.51 -0.67 10.96
N TYR A 667 0.86 -1.90 11.33
CA TYR A 667 0.45 -2.44 12.62
C TYR A 667 1.22 -1.87 13.81
N GLY A 668 2.35 -1.19 13.59
CA GLY A 668 3.11 -0.46 14.61
C GLY A 668 2.51 0.89 14.99
N ASP A 669 1.71 1.50 14.10
CA ASP A 669 1.23 2.88 14.25
C ASP A 669 -0.25 2.99 14.72
N PHE A 670 -1.00 1.88 14.68
CA PHE A 670 -2.39 1.83 15.14
C PHE A 670 -2.55 1.03 16.43
N ALA A 671 -3.63 1.34 17.17
CA ALA A 671 -4.05 0.47 18.26
C ALA A 671 -4.39 -0.93 17.72
N ASP A 672 -3.98 -1.96 18.45
CA ASP A 672 -4.11 -3.35 18.03
C ASP A 672 -5.56 -3.84 17.82
N THR A 673 -6.55 -3.07 18.30
CA THR A 673 -7.99 -3.31 18.10
C THR A 673 -8.55 -2.70 16.82
N VAL A 674 -7.76 -1.94 16.05
CA VAL A 674 -8.18 -1.30 14.81
C VAL A 674 -7.99 -2.26 13.64
N GLU A 675 -9.04 -2.46 12.86
CA GLU A 675 -8.97 -3.21 11.60
C GLU A 675 -8.49 -2.28 10.48
N VAL A 676 -7.31 -2.52 9.91
CA VAL A 676 -6.75 -1.70 8.84
C VAL A 676 -6.80 -2.47 7.53
N VAL A 677 -7.63 -2.02 6.60
CA VAL A 677 -7.81 -2.63 5.28
C VAL A 677 -6.66 -2.18 4.38
N HIS A 678 -5.59 -2.97 4.31
CA HIS A 678 -4.37 -2.63 3.55
C HIS A 678 -4.27 -3.34 2.19
N ASP A 679 -5.21 -4.23 1.88
CA ASP A 679 -5.22 -5.06 0.69
C ASP A 679 -6.27 -4.63 -0.35
N ARG A 680 -7.05 -3.58 -0.05
CA ARG A 680 -8.13 -3.05 -0.89
C ARG A 680 -7.96 -1.54 -1.12
N GLU A 681 -8.66 -1.04 -2.13
CA GLU A 681 -8.67 0.37 -2.55
C GLU A 681 -10.05 0.78 -3.07
N MET A 682 -10.23 2.03 -3.52
CA MET A 682 -11.54 2.60 -3.85
C MET A 682 -12.43 1.73 -4.77
N PRO A 683 -11.94 1.07 -5.84
CA PRO A 683 -12.77 0.19 -6.66
C PRO A 683 -13.37 -1.00 -5.89
N ASP A 684 -12.70 -1.45 -4.84
CA ASP A 684 -13.17 -2.56 -4.02
C ASP A 684 -14.21 -2.12 -2.98
N LEU A 685 -14.37 -0.80 -2.74
CA LEU A 685 -15.20 -0.29 -1.66
C LEU A 685 -16.66 -0.70 -1.79
N LYS A 686 -17.23 -0.69 -2.99
CA LYS A 686 -18.61 -1.12 -3.20
C LYS A 686 -18.81 -2.57 -2.77
N ARG A 687 -17.95 -3.46 -3.28
CA ARG A 687 -17.98 -4.88 -2.93
C ARG A 687 -17.73 -5.10 -1.43
N PHE A 688 -16.78 -4.36 -0.85
CA PHE A 688 -16.49 -4.39 0.58
C PHE A 688 -17.71 -4.01 1.43
N LEU A 689 -18.49 -3.00 1.02
CA LEU A 689 -19.72 -2.60 1.68
C LEU A 689 -20.84 -3.64 1.50
N GLU A 690 -20.94 -4.28 0.33
CA GLU A 690 -21.88 -5.36 0.07
C GLU A 690 -21.58 -6.59 0.96
N GLU A 691 -20.32 -7.02 1.05
CA GLU A 691 -19.85 -8.10 1.94
C GLU A 691 -20.11 -7.81 3.43
N ARG A 692 -20.19 -6.53 3.80
CA ARG A 692 -20.41 -6.04 5.17
C ARG A 692 -21.72 -5.28 5.33
N SER A 693 -22.74 -5.66 4.57
CA SER A 693 -24.06 -5.00 4.60
C SER A 693 -24.64 -4.94 6.01
N GLY A 694 -24.99 -3.72 6.48
CA GLY A 694 -25.51 -3.49 7.82
C GLY A 694 -24.52 -3.74 8.97
N TYR A 695 -23.23 -3.88 8.67
CA TYR A 695 -22.19 -4.04 9.69
C TYR A 695 -21.83 -2.73 10.36
N PHE A 696 -21.67 -1.64 9.60
CA PHE A 696 -21.25 -0.34 10.10
C PHE A 696 -22.43 0.48 10.65
N ASP A 697 -22.20 1.15 11.78
CA ASP A 697 -23.16 2.05 12.43
C ASP A 697 -22.90 3.51 12.03
N ILE A 698 -21.65 3.88 11.71
CA ILE A 698 -21.21 5.22 11.33
C ILE A 698 -20.24 5.11 10.15
N LEU A 699 -20.39 6.02 9.18
CA LEU A 699 -19.41 6.25 8.11
C LEU A 699 -18.71 7.59 8.36
N TRP A 700 -17.39 7.57 8.54
CA TRP A 700 -16.55 8.75 8.72
C TRP A 700 -15.67 8.93 7.48
N ILE A 701 -15.88 10.03 6.77
CA ILE A 701 -15.12 10.38 5.56
C ILE A 701 -14.17 11.51 5.93
N ALA A 702 -12.87 11.27 5.82
CA ALA A 702 -11.86 12.30 5.98
C ALA A 702 -11.64 13.03 4.64
N ARG A 703 -11.53 14.35 4.70
CA ARG A 703 -11.25 15.30 3.61
C ARG A 703 -12.42 15.52 2.64
N THR A 704 -12.60 16.77 2.27
CA THR A 704 -13.71 17.21 1.40
C THR A 704 -13.70 16.57 0.03
N HIS A 705 -12.53 16.46 -0.61
CA HIS A 705 -12.40 15.83 -1.94
C HIS A 705 -12.76 14.34 -1.95
N ASN A 706 -12.70 13.65 -0.82
CA ASN A 706 -13.12 12.24 -0.74
C ASN A 706 -14.64 12.10 -0.73
N ALA A 707 -15.37 13.06 -0.15
CA ALA A 707 -16.82 13.08 -0.26
C ALA A 707 -17.28 13.20 -1.72
N GLU A 708 -16.61 14.04 -2.51
CA GLU A 708 -16.88 14.20 -3.93
C GLU A 708 -16.58 12.90 -4.71
N ARG A 709 -15.40 12.34 -4.54
CA ARG A 709 -14.98 11.10 -5.23
C ARG A 709 -15.88 9.90 -4.92
N LEU A 710 -16.35 9.81 -3.69
CA LEU A 710 -17.12 8.65 -3.22
C LEU A 710 -18.62 8.79 -3.45
N LEU A 711 -19.13 9.96 -3.86
CA LEU A 711 -20.54 10.26 -3.90
C LEU A 711 -21.35 9.22 -4.69
N ASP A 712 -20.99 8.99 -5.95
CA ASP A 712 -21.69 8.06 -6.84
C ASP A 712 -21.60 6.62 -6.33
N LEU A 713 -20.44 6.22 -5.82
CA LEU A 713 -20.23 4.89 -5.26
C LEU A 713 -21.11 4.70 -4.02
N LEU A 714 -21.13 5.65 -3.08
CA LEU A 714 -21.91 5.58 -1.85
C LEU A 714 -23.42 5.62 -2.14
N MET A 715 -23.85 6.40 -3.13
CA MET A 715 -25.24 6.41 -3.57
C MET A 715 -25.65 5.05 -4.14
N SER A 716 -24.82 4.43 -4.96
CA SER A 716 -25.06 3.08 -5.49
C SER A 716 -25.06 1.98 -4.41
N ALA A 717 -24.31 2.18 -3.33
CA ALA A 717 -24.22 1.27 -2.19
C ALA A 717 -25.10 1.69 -0.99
N SER A 718 -26.02 2.63 -1.16
CA SER A 718 -26.80 3.26 -0.06
C SER A 718 -27.57 2.29 0.83
N ARG A 719 -28.02 1.14 0.30
CA ARG A 719 -28.69 0.08 1.09
C ARG A 719 -27.75 -0.69 2.03
N HIS A 720 -26.42 -0.55 1.87
CA HIS A 720 -25.41 -1.28 2.64
C HIS A 720 -24.72 -0.41 3.68
N ILE A 721 -24.95 0.92 3.68
CA ILE A 721 -24.32 1.90 4.56
C ILE A 721 -25.35 2.59 5.45
N PRO A 722 -24.92 3.14 6.61
CA PRO A 722 -25.80 3.93 7.49
C PRO A 722 -25.99 5.36 6.93
N VAL A 723 -26.85 5.53 5.92
CA VAL A 723 -27.05 6.80 5.18
C VAL A 723 -27.40 8.00 6.10
N ASN A 724 -27.93 7.75 7.29
CA ASN A 724 -28.29 8.79 8.27
C ASN A 724 -27.20 9.05 9.31
N ARG A 725 -26.02 8.45 9.15
CA ARG A 725 -24.89 8.55 10.10
C ARG A 725 -23.56 8.68 9.36
N VAL A 726 -23.54 9.59 8.38
CA VAL A 726 -22.34 9.93 7.62
C VAL A 726 -21.75 11.23 8.16
N VAL A 727 -20.48 11.18 8.53
CA VAL A 727 -19.71 12.33 9.01
C VAL A 727 -18.67 12.68 7.98
N LEU A 728 -18.58 13.95 7.60
CA LEU A 728 -17.47 14.50 6.82
C LEU A 728 -16.53 15.29 7.73
N ASP A 729 -15.31 14.86 7.84
CA ASP A 729 -14.24 15.59 8.50
C ASP A 729 -13.44 16.37 7.44
N THR A 730 -13.51 17.70 7.49
CA THR A 730 -12.93 18.53 6.44
C THR A 730 -11.40 18.56 6.47
N GLU A 731 -10.77 18.30 7.62
CA GLU A 731 -9.33 18.47 7.87
C GLU A 731 -8.83 19.88 7.56
N ALA A 732 -9.09 20.39 6.36
CA ALA A 732 -8.86 21.78 5.94
C ALA A 732 -9.78 22.09 4.75
N ILE A 733 -10.19 23.34 4.62
CA ILE A 733 -10.94 23.82 3.44
C ILE A 733 -9.94 24.27 2.38
N ALA A 734 -9.86 23.54 1.28
CA ALA A 734 -8.92 23.82 0.18
C ALA A 734 -9.17 25.19 -0.46
N ALA A 735 -10.43 25.61 -0.59
CA ALA A 735 -10.82 26.91 -1.13
C ALA A 735 -10.19 28.07 -0.34
N VAL A 736 -10.14 27.99 0.99
CA VAL A 736 -9.50 29.01 1.86
C VAL A 736 -8.02 29.10 1.57
N ARG A 737 -7.33 27.97 1.49
CA ARG A 737 -5.89 27.90 1.18
C ARG A 737 -5.59 28.45 -0.21
N ASN A 738 -6.38 28.06 -1.22
CA ASN A 738 -6.18 28.50 -2.59
C ASN A 738 -6.43 30.00 -2.79
N ALA A 739 -7.46 30.57 -2.13
CA ALA A 739 -7.71 32.01 -2.11
C ALA A 739 -6.55 32.77 -1.46
N GLY A 740 -6.03 32.30 -0.32
CA GLY A 740 -4.86 32.87 0.35
C GLY A 740 -3.61 32.83 -0.54
N ARG A 741 -3.36 31.73 -1.26
CA ARG A 741 -2.26 31.61 -2.22
C ARG A 741 -2.38 32.62 -3.37
N ALA A 742 -3.56 32.77 -3.95
CA ALA A 742 -3.79 33.75 -5.00
C ALA A 742 -3.51 35.18 -4.50
N ALA A 743 -3.99 35.50 -3.31
CA ALA A 743 -3.73 36.80 -2.70
C ALA A 743 -2.23 37.04 -2.44
N ALA A 744 -1.50 36.05 -1.92
CA ALA A 744 -0.05 36.11 -1.68
C ALA A 744 0.75 36.30 -2.98
N ALA A 745 0.24 35.80 -4.10
CA ALA A 745 0.82 35.97 -5.44
C ALA A 745 0.38 37.26 -6.14
N GLY A 746 -0.45 38.13 -5.47
CA GLY A 746 -1.00 39.33 -6.08
C GLY A 746 -2.03 39.11 -7.18
N ALA A 747 -2.57 37.88 -7.29
CA ALA A 747 -3.57 37.51 -8.28
C ALA A 747 -4.98 37.74 -7.74
N SER A 748 -5.89 38.24 -8.57
CA SER A 748 -7.31 38.32 -8.22
C SER A 748 -7.92 36.91 -8.35
N PRO A 749 -8.66 36.44 -7.33
CA PRO A 749 -9.32 35.14 -7.42
C PRO A 749 -10.35 35.12 -8.54
N ALA A 750 -10.46 34.01 -9.26
CA ALA A 750 -11.41 33.83 -10.36
C ALA A 750 -12.88 33.82 -9.90
N GLU A 751 -13.12 33.56 -8.62
CA GLU A 751 -14.43 33.50 -7.97
C GLU A 751 -14.36 33.96 -6.51
N THR A 752 -15.51 34.25 -5.91
CA THR A 752 -15.57 34.59 -4.47
C THR A 752 -15.25 33.40 -3.60
N LEU A 753 -14.67 33.63 -2.42
CA LEU A 753 -14.38 32.59 -1.44
C LEU A 753 -15.65 31.78 -1.10
N GLU A 754 -16.78 32.45 -0.93
CA GLU A 754 -18.06 31.82 -0.62
C GLU A 754 -18.47 30.81 -1.73
N SER A 755 -18.37 31.24 -3.02
CA SER A 755 -18.66 30.37 -4.15
C SER A 755 -17.72 29.14 -4.22
N ALA A 756 -16.43 29.36 -3.96
CA ALA A 756 -15.44 28.28 -3.96
C ALA A 756 -15.70 27.27 -2.82
N VAL A 757 -16.05 27.74 -1.63
CA VAL A 757 -16.42 26.91 -0.48
C VAL A 757 -17.72 26.15 -0.74
N GLN A 758 -18.73 26.78 -1.32
CA GLN A 758 -19.99 26.12 -1.70
C GLN A 758 -19.74 24.97 -2.71
N LYS A 759 -18.86 25.18 -3.68
CA LYS A 759 -18.48 24.13 -4.64
C LYS A 759 -17.74 22.98 -3.94
N GLU A 760 -16.77 23.28 -3.10
CA GLU A 760 -16.01 22.27 -2.36
C GLU A 760 -16.91 21.41 -1.46
N LEU A 761 -17.94 22.01 -0.86
CA LEU A 761 -18.89 21.33 0.02
C LEU A 761 -20.14 20.80 -0.69
N ALA A 762 -20.24 20.95 -2.01
CA ALA A 762 -21.43 20.53 -2.77
C ALA A 762 -21.72 19.04 -2.58
N SER A 763 -20.71 18.21 -2.49
CA SER A 763 -20.84 16.77 -2.26
C SER A 763 -21.14 16.40 -0.80
N ALA A 764 -21.09 17.33 0.14
CA ALA A 764 -21.31 17.08 1.56
C ALA A 764 -22.79 17.08 1.98
N TYR A 765 -23.71 17.36 1.06
CA TYR A 765 -25.17 17.46 1.36
C TYR A 765 -25.78 16.16 1.90
N PHE A 766 -25.16 14.99 1.61
CA PHE A 766 -25.60 13.71 2.13
C PHE A 766 -25.02 13.40 3.52
N CYS A 767 -24.07 14.18 4.00
CA CYS A 767 -23.49 14.00 5.32
C CYS A 767 -24.41 14.59 6.39
N GLN A 768 -24.65 13.85 7.46
CA GLN A 768 -25.45 14.32 8.58
C GLN A 768 -24.71 15.39 9.38
N LYS A 769 -23.39 15.24 9.51
CA LYS A 769 -22.55 16.15 10.26
C LYS A 769 -21.24 16.47 9.53
N ILE A 770 -20.86 17.74 9.56
CA ILE A 770 -19.53 18.16 9.12
C ILE A 770 -18.68 18.50 10.34
N VAL A 771 -17.44 18.05 10.35
CA VAL A 771 -16.47 18.33 11.42
C VAL A 771 -15.38 19.24 10.87
N ALA A 772 -15.29 20.44 11.44
CA ALA A 772 -14.24 21.41 11.18
C ALA A 772 -13.11 21.30 12.20
N VAL A 773 -11.92 21.75 11.84
CA VAL A 773 -10.74 21.65 12.74
C VAL A 773 -10.66 22.80 13.75
N ASN A 774 -11.27 23.94 13.45
CA ASN A 774 -11.29 25.13 14.30
C ASN A 774 -12.57 25.95 14.11
N GLU A 775 -12.77 26.98 14.95
CA GLU A 775 -13.95 27.82 14.90
C GLU A 775 -13.99 28.73 13.65
N GLN A 776 -12.83 29.12 13.11
CA GLN A 776 -12.76 29.91 11.88
C GLN A 776 -13.32 29.12 10.69
N ASP A 777 -12.84 27.89 10.50
CA ASP A 777 -13.30 26.99 9.43
C ASP A 777 -14.78 26.64 9.65
N ALA A 778 -15.20 26.37 10.90
CA ALA A 778 -16.60 26.12 11.23
C ALA A 778 -17.50 27.33 10.89
N GLY A 779 -17.04 28.56 11.15
CA GLY A 779 -17.72 29.79 10.77
C GLY A 779 -17.91 29.93 9.25
N ILE A 780 -16.87 29.61 8.48
CA ILE A 780 -16.91 29.60 6.99
C ILE A 780 -17.89 28.56 6.47
N ILE A 781 -17.85 27.36 7.04
CA ILE A 781 -18.78 26.27 6.67
C ILE A 781 -20.22 26.65 6.99
N ARG A 782 -20.49 27.22 8.18
CA ARG A 782 -21.83 27.67 8.55
C ARG A 782 -22.33 28.79 7.63
N ALA A 783 -21.46 29.72 7.24
CA ALA A 783 -21.78 30.78 6.30
C ALA A 783 -22.17 30.28 4.92
N SER A 784 -21.64 29.10 4.49
CA SER A 784 -22.03 28.43 3.23
C SER A 784 -23.40 27.74 3.29
N GLY A 785 -24.09 27.77 4.44
CA GLY A 785 -25.44 27.21 4.61
C GLY A 785 -25.53 25.90 5.38
N VAL A 786 -24.39 25.31 5.77
CA VAL A 786 -24.37 24.07 6.59
C VAL A 786 -24.68 24.43 8.05
N LYS A 787 -25.69 23.79 8.63
CA LYS A 787 -26.16 24.12 9.99
C LYS A 787 -25.46 23.29 11.08
N ASP A 788 -25.21 22.02 10.83
CA ASP A 788 -24.65 21.10 11.82
C ASP A 788 -23.15 20.91 11.62
N VAL A 789 -22.37 21.73 12.31
CA VAL A 789 -20.90 21.74 12.24
C VAL A 789 -20.32 21.51 13.63
N GLY A 790 -19.67 20.34 13.80
CA GLY A 790 -18.86 20.04 14.97
C GLY A 790 -17.45 20.59 14.83
N ILE A 791 -16.74 20.76 15.96
CA ILE A 791 -15.34 21.18 15.98
C ILE A 791 -14.51 20.13 16.66
N LEU A 792 -13.45 19.67 15.95
CA LEU A 792 -12.48 18.75 16.50
C LEU A 792 -11.07 19.15 16.02
N GLY A 793 -10.30 19.75 16.91
CA GLY A 793 -8.93 20.19 16.66
C GLY A 793 -7.91 19.04 16.64
N HIS A 794 -6.75 19.26 17.24
CA HIS A 794 -5.70 18.28 17.44
C HIS A 794 -5.53 17.93 18.92
N ALA A 795 -5.28 16.67 19.24
CA ALA A 795 -4.82 16.28 20.57
C ALA A 795 -3.32 16.55 20.71
N ARG A 796 -2.87 16.94 21.92
CA ARG A 796 -1.46 17.16 22.23
C ARG A 796 -1.04 16.55 23.54
N HIS A 797 0.11 15.91 23.50
CA HIS A 797 0.85 15.53 24.69
C HIS A 797 1.85 16.63 25.01
N LEU A 798 1.78 17.21 26.19
CA LEU A 798 2.73 18.23 26.63
C LEU A 798 4.01 17.52 27.12
N ALA A 799 5.14 17.89 26.52
CA ALA A 799 6.46 17.39 26.85
C ALA A 799 7.48 18.55 26.89
N PRO A 800 7.26 19.55 27.75
CA PRO A 800 8.12 20.74 27.77
C PRO A 800 9.57 20.35 28.10
N THR A 801 10.49 20.75 27.24
CA THR A 801 11.91 20.45 27.40
C THR A 801 12.52 21.26 28.55
N PRO A 802 13.48 20.70 29.33
CA PRO A 802 13.91 21.29 30.61
C PRO A 802 14.87 22.50 30.49
N LEU A 803 15.55 22.66 29.35
CA LEU A 803 16.58 23.69 29.21
C LEU A 803 15.99 25.10 29.36
N PRO A 804 16.61 25.98 30.19
CA PRO A 804 16.21 27.37 30.35
C PRO A 804 16.63 28.22 29.13
N PHE A 805 16.20 29.49 29.12
CA PHE A 805 16.49 30.43 28.03
C PHE A 805 17.98 30.56 27.71
N GLU A 806 18.84 30.65 28.75
CA GLU A 806 20.28 30.93 28.63
C GLU A 806 21.03 29.78 27.94
N GLU A 807 20.53 28.54 28.08
CA GLU A 807 21.15 27.32 27.52
C GLU A 807 20.62 27.00 26.10
N ARG A 808 19.75 27.85 25.55
CA ARG A 808 19.19 27.67 24.20
C ARG A 808 19.76 28.69 23.24
N SER A 809 19.95 28.32 21.99
CA SER A 809 20.41 29.19 20.92
C SER A 809 19.70 28.87 19.60
N GLY A 810 19.77 29.82 18.65
CA GLY A 810 19.28 29.62 17.30
C GLY A 810 17.77 29.65 17.12
N LEU A 811 17.38 29.61 15.86
CA LEU A 811 16.00 29.59 15.40
C LEU A 811 15.66 28.23 14.77
N LEU A 812 14.41 27.77 14.93
CA LEU A 812 13.93 26.51 14.37
C LEU A 812 12.72 26.73 13.47
N PHE A 813 12.78 26.17 12.28
CA PHE A 813 11.61 25.86 11.46
C PHE A 813 11.48 24.35 11.33
N LEU A 814 10.28 23.82 11.52
CA LEU A 814 9.98 22.40 11.25
C LEU A 814 8.73 22.30 10.38
N GLY A 815 8.84 21.61 9.26
CA GLY A 815 7.70 21.39 8.37
C GLY A 815 8.05 20.57 7.14
N ALA A 816 7.09 19.76 6.68
CA ALA A 816 7.25 18.98 5.44
C ALA A 816 7.02 19.83 4.20
N ILE A 817 7.79 19.58 3.13
CA ILE A 817 7.68 20.23 1.82
C ILE A 817 7.47 19.13 0.78
N HIS A 818 6.22 18.91 0.38
CA HIS A 818 5.82 17.85 -0.54
C HIS A 818 5.82 18.29 -2.02
N ASP A 819 5.48 19.56 -2.27
CA ASP A 819 5.35 20.13 -3.61
C ASP A 819 5.81 21.59 -3.65
N ARG A 820 5.89 22.17 -4.85
CA ARG A 820 6.29 23.57 -5.06
C ARG A 820 5.26 24.59 -4.59
N ASP A 821 4.00 24.18 -4.48
CA ASP A 821 2.89 25.02 -4.03
C ASP A 821 2.73 24.98 -2.49
N SER A 822 3.67 24.35 -1.80
CA SER A 822 3.65 24.22 -0.34
C SER A 822 3.73 25.60 0.35
N PRO A 823 2.81 25.90 1.29
CA PRO A 823 2.91 27.11 2.13
C PRO A 823 4.23 27.20 2.93
N ASN A 824 4.83 26.05 3.21
CA ASN A 824 6.11 25.96 3.91
C ASN A 824 7.26 26.44 3.02
N LEU A 825 7.27 26.01 1.74
CA LEU A 825 8.30 26.44 0.79
C LEU A 825 8.20 27.95 0.50
N ASP A 826 6.99 28.42 0.15
CA ASP A 826 6.74 29.84 -0.11
C ASP A 826 7.15 30.73 1.07
N GLY A 827 6.78 30.34 2.31
CA GLY A 827 7.17 31.07 3.51
C GLY A 827 8.68 31.06 3.76
N LEU A 828 9.38 29.96 3.53
CA LEU A 828 10.83 29.87 3.66
C LEU A 828 11.57 30.68 2.60
N GLU A 829 11.12 30.66 1.35
CA GLU A 829 11.68 31.49 0.28
C GLU A 829 11.49 32.99 0.58
N TRP A 830 10.29 33.39 1.02
CA TRP A 830 10.05 34.76 1.46
C TRP A 830 10.91 35.13 2.66
N PHE A 831 11.04 34.27 3.65
CA PHE A 831 11.90 34.49 4.82
C PHE A 831 13.35 34.71 4.42
N ALA A 832 13.88 33.84 3.57
CA ALA A 832 15.27 33.93 3.10
C ALA A 832 15.53 35.20 2.28
N ALA A 833 14.60 35.58 1.42
CA ALA A 833 14.76 36.75 0.57
C ALA A 833 14.61 38.09 1.33
N HIS A 834 13.71 38.16 2.32
CA HIS A 834 13.27 39.42 2.89
C HIS A 834 13.54 39.58 4.40
N VAL A 835 13.46 38.52 5.19
CA VAL A 835 13.61 38.54 6.66
C VAL A 835 15.05 38.27 7.08
N LEU A 836 15.65 37.21 6.53
CA LEU A 836 16.99 36.75 6.88
C LEU A 836 18.09 37.86 6.74
N PRO A 837 18.11 38.67 5.67
CA PRO A 837 19.12 39.73 5.55
C PRO A 837 19.03 40.78 6.68
N ARG A 838 17.84 40.99 7.28
CA ARG A 838 17.65 41.88 8.44
C ARG A 838 18.16 41.26 9.72
N LEU A 839 17.95 39.96 9.89
CA LEU A 839 18.40 39.22 11.06
C LEU A 839 19.93 39.02 11.07
N ASP A 840 20.57 38.87 9.94
CA ASP A 840 22.03 38.69 9.82
C ASP A 840 22.82 39.85 10.44
N ALA A 841 22.26 41.02 10.45
CA ALA A 841 22.90 42.22 11.02
C ALA A 841 22.78 42.33 12.56
N GLU A 842 21.81 41.67 13.17
CA GLU A 842 21.42 41.88 14.56
C GLU A 842 21.46 40.64 15.45
N LEU A 843 21.37 39.43 14.86
CA LEU A 843 21.50 38.19 15.62
C LEU A 843 22.96 37.90 16.01
N PRO A 844 23.23 37.36 17.20
CA PRO A 844 24.56 36.87 17.59
C PRO A 844 25.15 35.88 16.56
N ASP A 845 26.46 35.83 16.45
CA ASP A 845 27.15 34.99 15.45
C ASP A 845 26.93 33.48 15.65
N ASP A 846 26.62 33.03 16.85
CA ASP A 846 26.31 31.68 17.24
C ASP A 846 24.81 31.29 17.09
N ALA A 847 23.98 32.21 16.60
CA ALA A 847 22.55 31.96 16.37
C ALA A 847 22.32 31.30 15.01
N ASP A 848 22.34 29.97 14.98
CA ASP A 848 22.06 29.20 13.79
C ASP A 848 20.53 29.13 13.50
N ILE A 849 20.19 28.95 12.22
CA ILE A 849 18.82 28.80 11.75
C ILE A 849 18.65 27.37 11.22
N THR A 850 17.97 26.51 11.97
CA THR A 850 17.74 25.13 11.57
C THR A 850 16.42 25.00 10.83
N ILE A 851 16.47 24.49 9.60
CA ILE A 851 15.29 24.11 8.81
C ILE A 851 15.24 22.59 8.78
N ALA A 852 14.21 22.00 9.42
CA ALA A 852 14.04 20.57 9.56
C ALA A 852 12.71 20.10 8.94
N GLY A 853 12.64 18.82 8.60
CA GLY A 853 11.46 18.15 8.06
C GLY A 853 11.72 17.46 6.72
N TYR A 854 10.71 16.74 6.25
CA TYR A 854 10.77 16.05 4.96
C TYR A 854 10.75 17.05 3.80
N VAL A 855 11.63 16.85 2.84
CA VAL A 855 11.65 17.61 1.57
C VAL A 855 11.59 16.63 0.41
N ASN A 856 10.63 16.83 -0.49
CA ASN A 856 10.54 16.04 -1.70
C ASN A 856 11.82 16.19 -2.54
N ARG A 857 12.40 15.07 -2.97
CA ARG A 857 13.67 15.02 -3.73
C ARG A 857 13.69 15.87 -5.01
N ARG A 858 12.53 16.27 -5.52
CA ARG A 858 12.38 17.14 -6.72
C ARG A 858 12.46 18.63 -6.39
N ILE A 859 12.50 19.00 -5.10
CA ILE A 859 12.55 20.38 -4.64
C ILE A 859 13.98 20.68 -4.19
N ASP A 860 14.58 21.69 -4.83
CA ASP A 860 15.92 22.16 -4.50
C ASP A 860 15.84 23.28 -3.46
N LEU A 861 16.41 23.06 -2.29
CA LEU A 861 16.57 24.05 -1.22
C LEU A 861 18.01 24.57 -1.11
N SER A 862 18.89 24.25 -2.06
CA SER A 862 20.32 24.66 -2.00
C SER A 862 20.48 26.17 -1.89
N GLY A 863 19.57 26.94 -2.48
CA GLY A 863 19.54 28.41 -2.36
C GLY A 863 19.38 28.91 -0.93
N LEU A 864 18.59 28.23 -0.09
CA LEU A 864 18.45 28.54 1.33
C LEU A 864 19.70 28.22 2.13
N GLY A 865 20.38 27.13 1.79
CA GLY A 865 21.60 26.67 2.45
C GLY A 865 22.87 27.48 2.09
N GLN A 866 22.80 28.46 1.20
CA GLN A 866 23.92 29.32 0.88
C GLN A 866 24.24 30.35 1.99
N ASN A 867 23.26 30.66 2.84
CA ASN A 867 23.52 31.52 3.99
C ASN A 867 24.23 30.72 5.09
N ARG A 868 25.34 31.28 5.62
CA ARG A 868 26.20 30.65 6.63
C ARG A 868 25.47 30.22 7.92
N ARG A 869 24.34 30.86 8.24
CA ARG A 869 23.55 30.57 9.43
C ARG A 869 22.51 29.44 9.21
N VAL A 870 22.20 29.11 7.97
CA VAL A 870 21.13 28.16 7.64
C VAL A 870 21.66 26.75 7.55
N ALA A 871 21.15 25.89 8.41
CA ALA A 871 21.41 24.46 8.42
C ALA A 871 20.15 23.68 7.96
N LEU A 872 20.27 22.91 6.88
CA LEU A 872 19.22 22.03 6.40
C LEU A 872 19.37 20.65 7.07
N ALA A 873 18.53 20.35 8.06
CA ALA A 873 18.68 19.14 8.88
C ALA A 873 17.94 17.91 8.31
N GLY A 874 17.01 18.09 7.32
CA GLY A 874 16.17 17.00 6.83
C GLY A 874 15.22 16.44 7.90
N PRO A 875 14.72 15.21 7.74
CA PRO A 875 13.90 14.53 8.73
C PRO A 875 14.68 14.27 10.03
N VAL A 876 14.06 14.53 11.18
CA VAL A 876 14.66 14.36 12.52
C VAL A 876 13.80 13.44 13.36
N GLU A 877 14.41 12.43 13.99
CA GLU A 877 13.73 11.46 14.84
C GLU A 877 13.53 11.97 16.28
N ASP A 878 14.55 12.60 16.88
CA ASP A 878 14.47 13.16 18.23
C ASP A 878 14.00 14.61 18.23
N LEU A 879 12.68 14.78 18.26
CA LEU A 879 12.06 16.10 18.32
C LEU A 879 12.32 16.81 19.67
N ALA A 880 12.42 16.08 20.76
CA ALA A 880 12.65 16.67 22.08
C ALA A 880 14.02 17.37 22.12
N GLN A 881 15.06 16.74 21.59
CA GLN A 881 16.38 17.34 21.47
C GLN A 881 16.34 18.54 20.51
N LEU A 882 15.65 18.40 19.38
CA LEU A 882 15.53 19.48 18.39
C LEU A 882 14.86 20.73 18.99
N TYR A 883 13.68 20.57 19.58
CA TYR A 883 12.95 21.69 20.23
C TYR A 883 13.65 22.20 21.48
N GLY A 884 14.37 21.33 22.20
CA GLY A 884 15.06 21.68 23.43
C GLY A 884 16.22 22.65 23.26
N ARG A 885 17.02 22.50 22.22
CA ARG A 885 18.23 23.31 21.99
C ARG A 885 17.96 24.70 21.40
N HIS A 886 16.85 24.87 20.67
CA HIS A 886 16.51 26.13 20.02
C HIS A 886 15.83 27.12 20.95
N ARG A 887 16.02 28.43 20.69
CA ARG A 887 15.45 29.51 21.49
C ARG A 887 14.12 30.01 20.94
N VAL A 888 13.93 30.03 19.63
CA VAL A 888 12.70 30.54 18.98
C VAL A 888 12.27 29.59 17.86
N PHE A 889 11.00 29.25 17.85
CA PHE A 889 10.37 28.65 16.69
C PHE A 889 9.81 29.75 15.78
N PHE A 890 10.04 29.65 14.46
CA PHE A 890 9.48 30.62 13.53
C PHE A 890 8.64 29.96 12.43
N ALA A 891 7.56 30.63 12.03
CA ALA A 891 6.65 30.14 11.00
C ALA A 891 6.19 31.29 10.08
N PRO A 892 6.94 31.58 9.00
CA PRO A 892 6.73 32.74 8.13
C PRO A 892 5.70 32.44 7.02
N THR A 893 4.61 31.77 7.38
CA THR A 893 3.61 31.27 6.44
C THR A 893 2.74 32.40 5.92
N ARG A 894 2.64 32.60 4.59
CA ARG A 894 1.88 33.70 3.95
C ARG A 894 0.46 33.32 3.56
N PHE A 895 0.16 32.04 3.45
CA PHE A 895 -1.19 31.48 3.23
C PHE A 895 -1.29 30.10 3.88
N ALA A 896 -2.44 29.75 4.40
CA ALA A 896 -2.69 28.48 5.05
C ALA A 896 -4.18 28.13 5.05
N GLY A 897 -4.50 26.85 5.28
CA GLY A 897 -5.83 26.33 5.59
C GLY A 897 -5.72 25.32 6.73
N GLY A 898 -6.79 25.15 7.49
CA GLY A 898 -6.83 24.24 8.63
C GLY A 898 -6.09 24.76 9.86
N ILE A 899 -5.60 23.87 10.72
CA ILE A 899 -4.81 24.22 11.92
C ILE A 899 -3.32 24.08 11.63
N PRO A 900 -2.49 25.06 11.99
CA PRO A 900 -1.03 24.97 11.87
C PRO A 900 -0.43 24.06 12.96
N PHE A 901 -0.47 22.76 12.74
CA PHE A 901 0.01 21.72 13.65
C PHE A 901 1.40 21.98 14.23
N LYS A 902 2.31 22.50 13.39
CA LYS A 902 3.69 22.81 13.79
C LYS A 902 3.81 23.82 14.92
N LEU A 903 2.83 24.73 15.07
CA LEU A 903 2.82 25.69 16.17
C LEU A 903 2.40 25.00 17.47
N HIS A 904 1.34 24.20 17.45
CA HIS A 904 0.94 23.39 18.60
C HIS A 904 2.06 22.43 19.04
N GLU A 905 2.80 21.86 18.08
CA GLU A 905 3.92 20.97 18.37
C GLU A 905 5.06 21.74 19.04
N ALA A 906 5.52 22.86 18.49
CA ALA A 906 6.55 23.69 19.11
C ALA A 906 6.16 24.13 20.53
N ALA A 907 4.91 24.61 20.71
CA ALA A 907 4.39 25.01 22.00
C ALA A 907 4.29 23.83 22.99
N SER A 908 3.96 22.62 22.54
CA SER A 908 3.88 21.43 23.40
C SER A 908 5.24 21.01 24.00
N PHE A 909 6.33 21.30 23.26
CA PHE A 909 7.70 21.18 23.79
C PHE A 909 8.16 22.42 24.57
N GLY A 910 7.31 23.44 24.67
CA GLY A 910 7.60 24.67 25.38
C GLY A 910 8.61 25.58 24.65
N LEU A 911 8.63 25.55 23.31
CA LEU A 911 9.43 26.47 22.52
C LEU A 911 8.56 27.65 22.07
N PRO A 912 8.84 28.91 22.51
CA PRO A 912 8.07 30.08 22.10
C PRO A 912 8.18 30.39 20.61
N ILE A 913 7.12 30.97 20.08
CA ILE A 913 6.81 31.04 18.66
C ILE A 913 6.76 32.47 18.16
N VAL A 914 7.36 32.70 16.98
CA VAL A 914 7.06 33.86 16.13
C VAL A 914 6.38 33.33 14.85
N ALA A 915 5.19 33.81 14.56
CA ALA A 915 4.41 33.33 13.41
C ALA A 915 3.76 34.52 12.66
N SER A 916 3.28 34.22 11.44
CA SER A 916 2.38 35.17 10.78
C SER A 916 1.04 35.28 11.52
N ASP A 917 0.40 36.43 11.44
CA ASP A 917 -0.89 36.71 12.05
C ASP A 917 -2.02 35.79 11.50
N ILE A 918 -1.85 35.27 10.27
CA ILE A 918 -2.74 34.27 9.67
C ILE A 918 -2.78 33.03 10.56
N LEU A 919 -1.62 32.53 10.98
CA LEU A 919 -1.51 31.31 11.80
C LEU A 919 -2.02 31.55 13.23
N ALA A 920 -1.77 32.77 13.78
CA ALA A 920 -2.31 33.16 15.09
C ALA A 920 -3.85 33.13 15.09
N ARG A 921 -4.47 33.73 14.06
CA ARG A 921 -5.95 33.70 13.90
C ARG A 921 -6.51 32.27 13.74
N GLN A 922 -5.83 31.41 13.00
CA GLN A 922 -6.27 30.01 12.85
C GLN A 922 -6.26 29.21 14.16
N LEU A 923 -5.32 29.52 15.06
CA LEU A 923 -5.28 28.96 16.41
C LEU A 923 -6.22 29.66 17.39
N GLY A 924 -6.72 30.85 17.10
CA GLY A 924 -7.38 31.71 18.06
C GLY A 924 -6.43 32.21 19.16
N TRP A 925 -5.12 32.26 18.87
CA TRP A 925 -4.08 32.72 19.80
C TRP A 925 -3.83 34.20 19.68
N THR A 926 -3.49 34.82 20.80
CA THR A 926 -3.36 36.30 20.93
C THR A 926 -1.88 36.69 20.88
N ASP A 927 -1.56 37.70 20.09
CA ASP A 927 -0.23 38.29 20.03
C ASP A 927 0.20 38.82 21.41
N ASN A 928 1.46 38.64 21.75
CA ASN A 928 2.08 38.95 23.04
C ASN A 928 1.53 38.17 24.25
N ASN A 929 0.76 37.10 24.02
CA ASN A 929 0.25 36.22 25.06
C ASN A 929 0.69 34.76 24.87
N GLU A 930 0.23 34.07 23.79
CA GLU A 930 0.67 32.68 23.51
C GLU A 930 1.80 32.62 22.46
N LEU A 931 1.93 33.64 21.61
CA LEU A 931 2.96 33.76 20.58
C LEU A 931 3.25 35.25 20.26
N LEU A 932 4.25 35.51 19.42
CA LEU A 932 4.38 36.79 18.74
C LEU A 932 3.90 36.66 17.28
N ALA A 933 3.05 37.60 16.88
CA ALA A 933 2.49 37.66 15.54
C ALA A 933 3.06 38.83 14.73
N ALA A 934 3.19 38.65 13.41
CA ALA A 934 3.55 39.70 12.46
C ALA A 934 2.74 39.54 11.16
N PRO A 935 2.43 40.66 10.46
CA PRO A 935 1.81 40.57 9.14
C PRO A 935 2.69 39.79 8.15
N PRO A 936 2.08 38.97 7.27
CA PRO A 936 2.84 38.07 6.37
C PRO A 936 3.56 38.79 5.23
N ASP A 937 3.29 40.07 5.06
CA ASP A 937 3.86 40.96 4.04
C ASP A 937 4.83 42.03 4.63
N ASP A 938 5.02 42.02 5.96
CA ASP A 938 5.97 42.93 6.65
C ASP A 938 7.20 42.17 7.19
N PRO A 939 8.28 42.08 6.38
CA PRO A 939 9.47 41.40 6.82
C PRO A 939 10.23 42.11 7.95
N GLY A 940 10.03 43.44 8.09
CA GLY A 940 10.60 44.26 9.19
C GLY A 940 9.96 43.94 10.52
N ALA A 941 8.62 43.84 10.55
CA ALA A 941 7.89 43.43 11.74
C ALA A 941 8.22 41.98 12.13
N PHE A 942 8.32 41.07 11.16
CA PHE A 942 8.63 39.67 11.44
C PHE A 942 10.05 39.53 12.03
N ALA A 943 11.04 40.16 11.44
CA ALA A 943 12.42 40.22 11.97
C ALA A 943 12.46 40.81 13.37
N GLY A 944 11.78 41.96 13.58
CA GLY A 944 11.68 42.62 14.89
C GLY A 944 11.08 41.74 15.98
N GLN A 945 10.04 40.95 15.69
CA GLN A 945 9.47 40.01 16.66
C GLN A 945 10.44 38.85 16.99
N ILE A 946 11.17 38.36 16.01
CA ILE A 946 12.22 37.33 16.25
C ILE A 946 13.29 37.89 17.19
N LEU A 947 13.86 39.05 16.88
CA LEU A 947 14.88 39.69 17.69
C LEU A 947 14.40 40.01 19.12
N ARG A 948 13.16 40.50 19.23
CA ARG A 948 12.52 40.82 20.52
C ARG A 948 12.41 39.57 21.39
N LEU A 949 11.94 38.44 20.80
CA LEU A 949 11.81 37.19 21.53
C LEU A 949 13.17 36.57 21.84
N TYR A 950 14.12 36.62 20.89
CA TYR A 950 15.45 36.07 21.01
C TYR A 950 16.29 36.70 22.12
N THR A 951 16.04 37.99 22.43
CA THR A 951 16.84 38.78 23.38
C THR A 951 16.14 39.03 24.73
N ASN A 952 14.86 38.65 24.89
CA ASN A 952 14.10 38.99 26.11
C ASN A 952 13.67 37.72 26.87
N PRO A 953 14.42 37.32 27.92
CA PRO A 953 14.11 36.08 28.68
C PRO A 953 12.75 36.15 29.41
N THR A 954 12.32 37.33 29.89
CA THR A 954 11.03 37.49 30.58
C THR A 954 9.86 37.25 29.62
N LEU A 955 9.93 37.81 28.41
CA LEU A 955 8.93 37.61 27.38
C LEU A 955 8.92 36.14 26.91
N TRP A 956 10.12 35.55 26.74
CA TRP A 956 10.27 34.16 26.36
C TRP A 956 9.58 33.21 27.36
N GLN A 957 9.82 33.42 28.66
CA GLN A 957 9.23 32.62 29.72
C GLN A 957 7.70 32.83 29.77
N HIS A 958 7.21 34.07 29.64
CA HIS A 958 5.79 34.35 29.60
C HIS A 958 5.08 33.62 28.47
N LEU A 959 5.56 33.72 27.22
CA LEU A 959 4.94 33.07 26.08
C LEU A 959 4.99 31.52 26.20
N ARG A 960 6.09 30.99 26.75
CA ARG A 960 6.20 29.55 27.05
C ARG A 960 5.10 29.09 28.00
N GLU A 961 4.90 29.75 29.11
CA GLU A 961 3.94 29.38 30.13
C GLU A 961 2.48 29.54 29.67
N THR A 962 2.18 30.63 29.00
CA THR A 962 0.81 30.89 28.51
C THR A 962 0.42 29.94 27.39
N ALA A 963 1.32 29.64 26.44
CA ALA A 963 1.08 28.63 25.39
C ALA A 963 0.87 27.22 25.93
N LEU A 964 1.71 26.79 26.89
CA LEU A 964 1.55 25.49 27.55
C LEU A 964 0.23 25.41 28.33
N THR A 965 -0.15 26.46 29.06
CA THR A 965 -1.41 26.53 29.80
C THR A 965 -2.61 26.43 28.87
N ARG A 966 -2.55 27.14 27.74
CA ARG A 966 -3.60 27.12 26.72
C ARG A 966 -3.77 25.75 26.10
N LEU A 967 -2.66 25.12 25.70
CA LEU A 967 -2.66 23.77 25.15
C LEU A 967 -3.18 22.73 26.16
N ALA A 968 -2.82 22.85 27.44
CA ALA A 968 -3.30 21.96 28.48
C ALA A 968 -4.84 22.00 28.62
N ALA A 969 -5.41 23.18 28.48
CA ALA A 969 -6.86 23.38 28.58
C ALA A 969 -7.62 22.91 27.33
N GLU A 970 -7.13 23.22 26.13
CA GLU A 970 -7.89 23.07 24.88
C GLU A 970 -7.53 21.81 24.10
N ASN A 971 -6.28 21.37 24.19
CA ASN A 971 -5.74 20.31 23.33
C ASN A 971 -5.32 19.04 24.11
N SER A 972 -5.68 18.90 25.39
CA SER A 972 -5.42 17.68 26.13
C SER A 972 -6.16 16.48 25.52
N PHE A 973 -5.59 15.28 25.63
CA PHE A 973 -6.27 14.06 25.18
C PHE A 973 -7.64 13.86 25.85
N ALA A 974 -7.79 14.26 27.08
CA ALA A 974 -9.08 14.18 27.80
C ALA A 974 -10.13 15.10 27.18
N THR A 975 -9.79 16.37 26.89
CA THR A 975 -10.67 17.31 26.20
C THR A 975 -11.00 16.83 24.79
N TYR A 976 -10.00 16.37 24.07
CA TYR A 976 -10.17 15.82 22.73
C TYR A 976 -11.12 14.62 22.70
N GLN A 977 -10.95 13.69 23.64
CA GLN A 977 -11.79 12.52 23.80
C GLN A 977 -13.24 12.89 24.12
N GLN A 978 -13.46 13.88 25.00
CA GLN A 978 -14.79 14.39 25.32
C GLN A 978 -15.47 15.00 24.08
N ASN A 979 -14.72 15.82 23.31
CA ASN A 979 -15.26 16.46 22.10
C ASN A 979 -15.62 15.43 21.03
N LEU A 980 -14.76 14.44 20.80
CA LEU A 980 -15.05 13.36 19.85
C LEU A 980 -16.25 12.51 20.30
N ALA A 981 -16.32 12.17 21.60
CA ALA A 981 -17.45 11.44 22.14
C ALA A 981 -18.77 12.21 21.97
N ALA A 982 -18.76 13.52 22.18
CA ALA A 982 -19.93 14.37 21.96
C ALA A 982 -20.37 14.39 20.48
N ILE A 983 -19.41 14.49 19.54
CA ILE A 983 -19.69 14.44 18.10
C ILE A 983 -20.33 13.09 17.73
N LEU A 984 -19.75 11.98 18.22
CA LEU A 984 -20.27 10.63 17.92
C LEU A 984 -21.67 10.40 18.53
N ALA A 985 -21.90 10.89 19.76
CA ALA A 985 -23.20 10.82 20.41
C ALA A 985 -24.28 11.58 19.63
N ASP A 986 -23.94 12.77 19.13
CA ASP A 986 -24.84 13.62 18.35
C ASP A 986 -25.22 12.97 16.99
N VAL A 987 -24.27 12.29 16.35
CA VAL A 987 -24.51 11.52 15.12
C VAL A 987 -25.41 10.31 15.36
N CYS A 988 -25.36 9.73 16.54
CA CYS A 988 -26.15 8.53 16.86
C CYS A 988 -27.56 8.85 17.38
N GLY A 989 -27.82 10.07 17.79
CA GLY A 989 -29.15 10.55 18.28
C GLY A 989 -29.40 10.16 19.69
#